data_866e2ddaedb9bb2cfe39bddd1f49fb63
#
_entry.id   866e2ddaedb9bb2cfe39bddd1f49fb63
#
_cell.length_a   1.000
_cell.length_b   1.000
_cell.length_c   1.000
_cell.angle_alpha   90.00
_cell.angle_beta   90.00
_cell.angle_gamma   90.00
#
_symmetry.space_group_name_H-M   'P 1'
#
loop_
_entity.id
_entity.type
_entity.pdbx_description
1 polymer ?
#
loop_
_entity_poly.entity_id
_entity_poly.type
_entity_poly.pdbx_seq_one_letter_code
_entity_poly.pdbx_strand_id
1 'polypeptide(L)'
;MNIVRIVRLACLFVLPLQGALAATAPEVDVPAPDIPTLQSLHGMTPPDPSGTEGGRKVDLMTDYVLNRSAAILLGKALFWDMEIGSDGSTACASCHFHAGVDHRITNQINPGQAHTNANVASIFNKPFVASDIPGDVASYLTKSGGKGGPNYTLKKTDFPTHVLADPLDRNSPILYSTDDVIGSQGVFDANFVKPHQPRFDKCTQQPDGIFQVGGINVRRSTGRNAPTVINAAFNVRNFWDGRANNVFNGFSPFGNRDPDAGIFVTSDRSGVATKVRLALKDASAASQAVGPPGSPVEMSCGGRTFADIGRRMLDTLMLKQQRISSTDSVLASVSGARRPTYRELIKAAFQPRLWNATQQVLLGDAPYTQIEANFPLFFGLAIQMYESTLISDQAPLDAYLQGNQQAMNAQQVQGMNLFLGKGKCISCHGGAELTNAGSRLLFHPRERIERMLMADNLTTLYDNGFYNTGVRPTSEDLALGGSDAWGNPLSFTRQYNTLLQGGNVPDPLDVDVCTFEMPLSAALPCDATLKPNVGFRDSVDGAFKTPTLRNIALTGPYFHNGSRATLKQVMEFYNRGGDRRGEDASNTSGFEHPSANQHNASNLDPDMTSLNLTPDEVDALVKFMEVGLTDPRVAWEQAPFDHPSLVIPQGHVGDENAVTARPVSPKISTRQALDAPIALKPIGAEGRAASEGPLQPFYNDL
;
A
#
# COMPACT_ATOMS: atom_id res chain seq x y z
N MET A 1 17.96 33.76 95.41
CA MET A 1 16.73 33.58 94.75
C MET A 1 16.93 34.15 93.35
N ASN A 2 17.52 33.38 92.45
CA ASN A 2 17.88 33.81 91.10
C ASN A 2 17.17 32.90 90.07
N ILE A 3 16.37 33.51 89.28
CA ILE A 3 15.67 32.85 88.16
C ILE A 3 16.58 32.97 86.96
N VAL A 4 17.09 31.82 86.46
CA VAL A 4 17.88 31.73 85.25
C VAL A 4 16.91 31.47 84.09
N ARG A 5 16.83 32.42 83.17
CA ARG A 5 16.14 32.25 81.90
C ARG A 5 17.03 31.48 80.92
N ILE A 6 16.59 30.33 80.41
CA ILE A 6 17.21 29.56 79.35
C ILE A 6 16.65 30.06 78.03
N VAL A 7 17.49 30.70 77.22
CA VAL A 7 17.18 31.04 75.82
C VAL A 7 17.51 29.82 74.98
N ARG A 8 16.48 29.22 74.32
CA ARG A 8 16.69 28.20 73.35
C ARG A 8 17.01 28.88 72.01
N LEU A 9 18.18 28.65 71.51
CA LEU A 9 18.64 29.02 70.19
C LEU A 9 18.12 27.92 69.20
N ALA A 10 17.18 28.27 68.27
CA ALA A 10 16.76 27.38 67.23
C ALA A 10 17.74 27.53 66.06
N CYS A 11 18.60 26.55 65.83
CA CYS A 11 19.38 26.46 64.62
C CYS A 11 18.45 26.00 63.50
N LEU A 12 18.07 26.90 62.54
CA LEU A 12 17.51 26.55 61.25
C LEU A 12 18.63 25.92 60.38
N PHE A 13 18.57 24.63 60.16
CA PHE A 13 19.34 24.01 59.14
C PHE A 13 18.61 24.31 57.78
N VAL A 14 19.19 25.20 56.99
CA VAL A 14 18.85 25.37 55.58
C VAL A 14 19.61 24.27 54.85
N LEU A 15 18.91 23.21 54.49
CA LEU A 15 19.38 22.24 53.51
C LEU A 15 19.34 22.90 52.09
N PRO A 16 20.45 22.94 51.37
CA PRO A 16 20.38 23.32 49.97
C PRO A 16 19.60 22.25 49.21
N LEU A 17 18.46 22.60 48.62
CA LEU A 17 17.90 21.85 47.53
C LEU A 17 18.92 21.86 46.38
N GLN A 18 19.75 20.84 46.33
CA GLN A 18 20.42 20.49 45.08
C GLN A 18 19.31 19.99 44.13
N GLY A 19 18.87 20.89 43.29
CA GLY A 19 18.15 20.49 42.07
C GLY A 19 19.08 19.56 41.30
N ALA A 20 18.76 18.29 41.28
CA ALA A 20 19.35 17.38 40.33
C ALA A 20 18.94 17.92 38.94
N LEU A 21 19.85 18.65 38.32
CA LEU A 21 19.85 18.82 36.88
C LEU A 21 19.93 17.39 36.34
N ALA A 22 18.80 16.88 35.83
CA ALA A 22 18.83 15.70 35.01
C ALA A 22 19.82 16.00 33.89
N ALA A 23 20.97 15.35 33.92
CA ALA A 23 21.91 15.39 32.80
C ALA A 23 21.12 14.89 31.62
N THR A 24 20.80 15.78 30.66
CA THR A 24 20.31 15.38 29.36
C THR A 24 21.36 14.45 28.78
N ALA A 25 21.00 13.21 28.51
CA ALA A 25 21.89 12.31 27.80
C ALA A 25 22.38 13.01 26.54
N PRO A 26 23.61 12.80 26.09
CA PRO A 26 24.10 13.42 24.89
C PRO A 26 23.15 13.06 23.74
N GLU A 27 22.64 14.07 23.08
CA GLU A 27 21.80 13.93 21.90
C GLU A 27 22.64 13.23 20.83
N VAL A 28 22.24 12.01 20.46
CA VAL A 28 22.92 11.31 19.37
C VAL A 28 22.56 12.06 18.09
N ASP A 29 23.56 12.68 17.48
CA ASP A 29 23.39 13.42 16.25
C ASP A 29 23.22 12.43 15.09
N VAL A 30 21.96 12.04 14.83
CA VAL A 30 21.59 11.34 13.60
C VAL A 30 21.53 12.42 12.52
N PRO A 31 22.38 12.38 11.49
CA PRO A 31 22.37 13.40 10.45
C PRO A 31 21.00 13.48 9.81
N ALA A 32 20.60 14.69 9.44
CA ALA A 32 19.44 14.88 8.57
C ALA A 32 19.70 14.12 7.27
N PRO A 33 18.69 13.44 6.70
CA PRO A 33 18.84 12.74 5.46
C PRO A 33 19.28 13.71 4.35
N ASP A 34 20.21 13.27 3.49
CA ASP A 34 20.52 14.01 2.27
C ASP A 34 19.26 14.11 1.42
N ILE A 35 18.90 15.31 0.97
CA ILE A 35 17.77 15.51 0.06
C ILE A 35 18.05 14.72 -1.21
N PRO A 36 17.22 13.72 -1.58
CA PRO A 36 17.47 12.90 -2.73
C PRO A 36 17.43 13.75 -4.01
N THR A 37 18.38 13.56 -4.90
CA THR A 37 18.38 14.20 -6.21
C THR A 37 17.52 13.43 -7.20
N LEU A 38 16.97 14.10 -8.21
CA LEU A 38 16.31 13.43 -9.33
C LEU A 38 17.35 12.63 -10.14
N GLN A 39 16.99 11.41 -10.46
CA GLN A 39 17.80 10.50 -11.27
C GLN A 39 16.94 9.86 -12.37
N SER A 40 17.55 9.52 -13.50
CA SER A 40 16.85 8.72 -14.51
C SER A 40 16.72 7.27 -14.03
N LEU A 41 15.57 6.68 -14.26
CA LEU A 41 15.33 5.25 -13.99
C LEU A 41 15.78 4.37 -15.16
N HIS A 42 16.11 4.97 -16.31
CA HIS A 42 16.41 4.26 -17.56
C HIS A 42 17.49 3.20 -17.41
N GLY A 43 17.14 1.96 -17.77
CA GLY A 43 18.03 0.80 -17.68
C GLY A 43 18.26 0.25 -16.28
N MET A 44 17.56 0.77 -15.27
CA MET A 44 17.63 0.25 -13.92
C MET A 44 16.64 -0.89 -13.70
N THR A 45 17.02 -1.87 -12.88
CA THR A 45 16.16 -3.01 -12.53
C THR A 45 16.02 -3.14 -11.02
N PRO A 46 14.87 -3.63 -10.51
CA PRO A 46 14.76 -3.99 -9.10
C PRO A 46 15.77 -5.09 -8.73
N PRO A 47 16.23 -5.14 -7.47
CA PRO A 47 17.10 -6.22 -7.02
C PRO A 47 16.37 -7.57 -7.05
N ASP A 48 17.10 -8.65 -7.39
CA ASP A 48 16.58 -10.01 -7.26
C ASP A 48 16.54 -10.41 -5.77
N PRO A 49 15.47 -11.06 -5.30
CA PRO A 49 15.37 -11.52 -3.93
C PRO A 49 16.49 -12.49 -3.53
N SER A 50 17.05 -12.30 -2.34
CA SER A 50 18.06 -13.18 -1.74
C SER A 50 17.90 -13.23 -0.22
N GLY A 51 18.46 -14.24 0.44
CA GLY A 51 18.30 -14.32 1.90
C GLY A 51 18.68 -15.65 2.54
N THR A 52 17.79 -16.21 3.36
CA THR A 52 18.05 -17.48 4.07
C THR A 52 16.87 -18.45 4.02
N GLU A 53 17.21 -19.74 3.98
CA GLU A 53 16.28 -20.87 4.09
C GLU A 53 16.79 -21.81 5.19
N GLY A 54 16.07 -21.93 6.29
CA GLY A 54 16.54 -22.72 7.43
C GLY A 54 17.93 -22.32 7.95
N GLY A 55 18.31 -21.05 7.82
CA GLY A 55 19.63 -20.50 8.15
C GLY A 55 20.70 -20.63 7.04
N ARG A 56 20.44 -21.38 5.96
CA ARG A 56 21.31 -21.47 4.78
C ARG A 56 21.10 -20.24 3.87
N LYS A 57 22.18 -19.61 3.42
CA LYS A 57 22.09 -18.53 2.40
C LYS A 57 21.52 -19.09 1.10
N VAL A 58 20.62 -18.33 0.50
CA VAL A 58 19.92 -18.68 -0.73
C VAL A 58 19.79 -17.48 -1.65
N ASP A 59 19.66 -17.76 -2.93
CA ASP A 59 19.48 -16.82 -4.01
C ASP A 59 18.29 -17.23 -4.88
N LEU A 60 17.52 -16.26 -5.37
CA LEU A 60 16.30 -16.54 -6.13
C LEU A 60 16.58 -17.45 -7.33
N MET A 61 17.56 -17.09 -8.15
CA MET A 61 17.80 -17.78 -9.41
C MET A 61 18.49 -19.14 -9.24
N THR A 62 19.28 -19.30 -8.21
CA THR A 62 20.02 -20.55 -7.97
C THR A 62 19.17 -21.58 -7.23
N ASP A 63 18.43 -21.12 -6.23
CA ASP A 63 17.77 -22.02 -5.28
C ASP A 63 16.27 -22.23 -5.53
N TYR A 64 15.60 -21.27 -6.18
CA TYR A 64 14.13 -21.32 -6.35
C TYR A 64 13.70 -21.37 -7.81
N VAL A 65 14.25 -20.51 -8.67
CA VAL A 65 13.81 -20.36 -10.06
C VAL A 65 14.70 -21.17 -10.99
N LEU A 66 14.08 -22.11 -11.69
CA LEU A 66 14.76 -22.93 -12.71
C LEU A 66 14.85 -22.17 -14.05
N ASN A 67 13.80 -21.40 -14.39
CA ASN A 67 13.72 -20.69 -15.65
C ASN A 67 13.00 -19.35 -15.42
N ARG A 68 13.76 -18.23 -15.56
CA ARG A 68 13.26 -16.88 -15.35
C ARG A 68 12.08 -16.54 -16.26
N SER A 69 12.19 -16.82 -17.56
CA SER A 69 11.12 -16.51 -18.53
C SER A 69 9.84 -17.29 -18.25
N ALA A 70 9.95 -18.54 -17.82
CA ALA A 70 8.79 -19.35 -17.42
C ALA A 70 8.16 -18.81 -16.12
N ALA A 71 8.94 -18.28 -15.18
CA ALA A 71 8.44 -17.67 -13.96
C ALA A 71 7.75 -16.31 -14.24
N ILE A 72 8.28 -15.49 -15.13
CA ILE A 72 7.64 -14.24 -15.58
C ILE A 72 6.31 -14.56 -16.31
N LEU A 73 6.29 -15.56 -17.18
CA LEU A 73 5.09 -16.00 -17.87
C LEU A 73 4.01 -16.47 -16.87
N LEU A 74 4.41 -17.28 -15.91
CA LEU A 74 3.53 -17.72 -14.82
C LEU A 74 3.00 -16.53 -14.02
N GLY A 75 3.85 -15.55 -13.70
CA GLY A 75 3.47 -14.34 -12.95
C GLY A 75 2.45 -13.50 -13.69
N LYS A 76 2.68 -13.21 -14.98
CA LYS A 76 1.71 -12.50 -15.82
C LYS A 76 0.40 -13.26 -15.92
N ALA A 77 0.44 -14.59 -16.11
CA ALA A 77 -0.77 -15.41 -16.15
C ALA A 77 -1.55 -15.34 -14.83
N LEU A 78 -0.89 -15.50 -13.67
CA LEU A 78 -1.53 -15.44 -12.35
C LEU A 78 -2.10 -14.06 -12.02
N PHE A 79 -1.40 -12.99 -12.40
CA PHE A 79 -1.83 -11.61 -12.15
C PHE A 79 -3.13 -11.27 -12.90
N TRP A 80 -3.28 -11.79 -14.13
CA TRP A 80 -4.41 -11.49 -15.01
C TRP A 80 -5.54 -12.51 -14.96
N ASP A 81 -5.37 -13.70 -14.39
CA ASP A 81 -6.38 -14.76 -14.42
C ASP A 81 -7.53 -14.50 -13.45
N MET A 82 -8.74 -14.32 -14.02
CA MET A 82 -9.97 -14.12 -13.25
C MET A 82 -10.32 -15.32 -12.36
N GLU A 83 -9.86 -16.53 -12.69
CA GLU A 83 -10.13 -17.72 -11.91
C GLU A 83 -9.35 -17.78 -10.59
N ILE A 84 -8.40 -16.85 -10.31
CA ILE A 84 -7.73 -16.76 -9.01
C ILE A 84 -8.71 -16.37 -7.91
N GLY A 85 -9.61 -15.42 -8.16
CA GLY A 85 -10.68 -15.06 -7.24
C GLY A 85 -11.62 -16.23 -6.94
N SER A 86 -12.17 -16.29 -5.71
CA SER A 86 -13.08 -17.36 -5.29
C SER A 86 -14.37 -17.39 -6.13
N ASP A 87 -14.76 -16.25 -6.70
CA ASP A 87 -15.92 -16.07 -7.55
C ASP A 87 -15.67 -16.42 -9.02
N GLY A 88 -14.41 -16.68 -9.41
CA GLY A 88 -14.00 -16.96 -10.77
C GLY A 88 -14.08 -15.78 -11.73
N SER A 89 -14.16 -14.56 -11.20
CA SER A 89 -14.27 -13.31 -11.97
C SER A 89 -13.38 -12.18 -11.49
N THR A 90 -12.58 -12.40 -10.44
CA THR A 90 -11.71 -11.38 -9.82
C THR A 90 -10.24 -11.78 -9.92
N ALA A 91 -9.47 -11.03 -10.69
CA ALA A 91 -8.00 -11.11 -10.81
C ALA A 91 -7.34 -9.98 -10.03
N CYS A 92 -6.00 -10.03 -9.83
CA CYS A 92 -5.24 -8.86 -9.37
C CYS A 92 -5.46 -7.67 -10.32
N ALA A 93 -5.41 -7.95 -11.63
CA ALA A 93 -5.69 -6.97 -12.67
C ALA A 93 -7.09 -6.35 -12.60
N SER A 94 -8.07 -6.95 -11.91
CA SER A 94 -9.40 -6.33 -11.75
C SER A 94 -9.37 -4.99 -11.01
N CYS A 95 -8.35 -4.78 -10.15
CA CYS A 95 -8.10 -3.52 -9.44
C CYS A 95 -6.81 -2.83 -9.91
N HIS A 96 -6.06 -3.42 -10.85
CA HIS A 96 -4.77 -2.91 -11.34
C HIS A 96 -4.66 -2.91 -12.87
N PHE A 97 -5.78 -2.73 -13.58
CA PHE A 97 -5.84 -2.85 -15.06
C PHE A 97 -5.44 -1.58 -15.81
N HIS A 98 -5.53 -0.39 -15.21
CA HIS A 98 -5.29 0.90 -15.85
C HIS A 98 -4.02 1.55 -15.32
N ALA A 99 -2.93 1.54 -16.08
CA ALA A 99 -1.63 2.01 -15.57
C ALA A 99 -1.28 1.44 -14.17
N GLY A 100 -1.73 0.22 -13.88
CA GLY A 100 -1.48 -0.46 -12.61
C GLY A 100 -2.40 -0.09 -11.45
N VAL A 101 -3.46 0.69 -11.66
CA VAL A 101 -4.47 1.09 -10.66
C VAL A 101 -5.89 0.72 -11.08
N ASP A 102 -6.84 0.94 -10.18
CA ASP A 102 -8.28 0.81 -10.46
C ASP A 102 -8.86 2.13 -11.01
N HIS A 103 -9.50 2.07 -12.16
CA HIS A 103 -10.08 3.23 -12.83
C HIS A 103 -11.62 3.15 -12.92
N ARG A 104 -12.23 2.22 -12.19
CA ARG A 104 -13.69 2.08 -12.15
C ARG A 104 -14.32 3.23 -11.36
N ILE A 105 -15.56 3.57 -11.73
CA ILE A 105 -16.28 4.68 -11.12
C ILE A 105 -17.57 4.26 -10.39
N THR A 106 -18.02 3.01 -10.53
CA THR A 106 -19.27 2.54 -9.90
C THR A 106 -18.99 1.52 -8.82
N ASN A 107 -19.65 1.63 -7.67
CA ASN A 107 -19.50 0.77 -6.50
C ASN A 107 -18.08 0.77 -5.91
N GLN A 108 -17.42 1.92 -5.91
CA GLN A 108 -16.05 2.07 -5.42
C GLN A 108 -15.97 2.65 -4.00
N ILE A 109 -17.08 3.10 -3.43
CA ILE A 109 -17.08 3.78 -2.13
C ILE A 109 -17.07 2.77 -0.98
N ASN A 110 -16.15 2.96 -0.05
CA ASN A 110 -16.12 2.33 1.28
C ASN A 110 -16.43 3.40 2.33
N PRO A 111 -17.28 3.13 3.34
CA PRO A 111 -17.72 4.13 4.33
C PRO A 111 -16.65 4.56 5.33
N GLY A 112 -15.38 4.20 5.11
CA GLY A 112 -14.28 4.55 6.01
C GLY A 112 -14.24 3.72 7.30
N GLN A 113 -13.27 4.00 8.16
CA GLN A 113 -13.06 3.25 9.41
C GLN A 113 -13.62 3.95 10.64
N ALA A 114 -13.78 5.27 10.62
CA ALA A 114 -14.28 6.02 11.77
C ALA A 114 -15.69 5.56 12.21
N HIS A 115 -16.44 4.98 11.31
CA HIS A 115 -17.82 4.54 11.51
C HIS A 115 -18.01 3.04 11.67
N THR A 116 -16.96 2.23 11.62
CA THR A 116 -17.07 0.75 11.66
C THR A 116 -17.59 0.19 12.98
N ASN A 117 -17.64 0.98 14.05
CA ASN A 117 -18.11 0.57 15.38
C ASN A 117 -19.56 0.99 15.70
N ALA A 118 -20.22 1.74 14.85
CA ALA A 118 -21.59 2.15 15.03
C ALA A 118 -22.54 1.26 14.21
N ASN A 119 -23.79 1.11 14.62
CA ASN A 119 -24.84 0.34 13.92
C ASN A 119 -24.96 0.76 12.44
N VAL A 120 -24.30 0.04 11.60
CA VAL A 120 -23.57 0.41 10.40
C VAL A 120 -24.42 0.79 9.19
N ALA A 121 -25.66 0.31 9.09
CA ALA A 121 -26.50 0.53 7.91
C ALA A 121 -26.91 2.00 7.69
N SER A 122 -26.72 2.87 8.69
CA SER A 122 -27.17 4.26 8.65
C SER A 122 -26.08 5.28 8.30
N ILE A 123 -24.82 4.88 8.18
CA ILE A 123 -23.69 5.81 8.11
C ILE A 123 -22.90 5.76 6.79
N PHE A 124 -23.26 4.87 5.89
CA PHE A 124 -22.64 4.84 4.57
C PHE A 124 -22.82 6.22 3.88
N ASN A 125 -21.72 6.87 3.56
CA ASN A 125 -21.69 8.20 2.93
C ASN A 125 -22.42 9.32 3.68
N LYS A 126 -22.53 9.27 4.98
CA LYS A 126 -22.91 10.46 5.72
C LYS A 126 -21.70 11.38 5.80
N PRO A 127 -21.80 12.61 5.30
CA PRO A 127 -20.79 13.61 5.60
C PRO A 127 -20.70 13.78 7.11
N PHE A 128 -19.51 14.10 7.63
CA PHE A 128 -19.38 14.53 9.01
C PHE A 128 -20.41 15.61 9.31
N VAL A 129 -21.19 15.38 10.37
CA VAL A 129 -22.04 16.43 10.90
C VAL A 129 -21.21 17.33 11.82
N ALA A 130 -21.67 18.55 11.97
CA ALA A 130 -21.02 19.55 12.78
C ALA A 130 -20.62 19.12 14.20
N SER A 131 -21.38 18.18 14.80
CA SER A 131 -21.07 17.60 16.11
C SER A 131 -19.84 16.67 16.12
N ASP A 132 -19.41 16.21 14.96
CA ASP A 132 -18.29 15.26 14.82
C ASP A 132 -16.95 15.96 14.67
N ILE A 133 -16.97 17.28 14.37
CA ILE A 133 -15.81 18.13 14.27
C ILE A 133 -15.77 19.07 15.49
N PRO A 134 -14.86 18.86 16.43
CA PRO A 134 -14.73 19.75 17.57
C PRO A 134 -14.33 21.16 17.15
N GLY A 135 -15.02 22.18 17.66
CA GLY A 135 -14.52 23.56 17.73
C GLY A 135 -15.17 24.58 16.83
N ASP A 136 -15.25 24.46 15.52
CA ASP A 136 -15.77 25.55 14.66
C ASP A 136 -16.81 25.02 13.67
N VAL A 137 -18.01 24.99 14.14
CA VAL A 137 -19.07 24.27 13.47
C VAL A 137 -20.17 25.10 12.86
N ALA A 138 -20.21 26.39 13.19
CA ALA A 138 -21.27 27.27 12.72
C ALA A 138 -21.26 27.47 11.19
N SER A 139 -20.17 27.13 10.53
CA SER A 139 -19.95 27.26 9.09
C SER A 139 -19.95 25.95 8.31
N TYR A 140 -20.21 24.83 8.96
CA TYR A 140 -20.22 23.53 8.30
C TYR A 140 -21.48 23.36 7.46
N LEU A 141 -21.30 23.47 6.15
CA LEU A 141 -22.38 23.25 5.20
C LEU A 141 -22.26 21.83 4.64
N THR A 142 -23.19 20.98 4.96
CA THR A 142 -23.31 19.68 4.29
C THR A 142 -23.70 19.92 2.84
N LYS A 143 -22.93 19.38 1.90
CA LYS A 143 -23.43 19.19 0.53
C LYS A 143 -24.73 18.38 0.66
N SER A 144 -25.82 18.95 0.19
CA SER A 144 -27.13 18.38 0.36
C SER A 144 -27.19 16.92 -0.08
N GLY A 145 -27.56 16.07 0.86
CA GLY A 145 -28.10 14.78 0.55
C GLY A 145 -27.14 13.64 0.37
N GLY A 146 -26.00 13.60 1.09
CA GLY A 146 -25.18 12.38 1.19
C GLY A 146 -25.28 11.48 -0.04
N LYS A 147 -24.81 11.94 -1.18
CA LYS A 147 -24.82 11.15 -2.40
C LYS A 147 -23.67 10.17 -2.32
N GLY A 148 -23.97 8.94 -2.41
CA GLY A 148 -23.01 7.87 -2.34
C GLY A 148 -23.68 6.59 -1.91
N GLY A 149 -22.90 5.63 -1.49
CA GLY A 149 -23.40 4.34 -1.01
C GLY A 149 -23.04 3.19 -1.93
N PRO A 150 -23.54 2.01 -1.61
CA PRO A 150 -23.37 0.83 -2.43
C PRO A 150 -23.95 1.05 -3.83
N ASN A 151 -23.19 0.69 -4.84
CA ASN A 151 -23.57 0.82 -6.27
C ASN A 151 -23.75 2.26 -6.79
N TYR A 152 -23.24 3.26 -6.05
CA TYR A 152 -23.20 4.64 -6.51
C TYR A 152 -22.17 4.82 -7.64
N THR A 153 -22.49 5.61 -8.65
CA THR A 153 -21.56 6.02 -9.71
C THR A 153 -20.99 7.38 -9.40
N LEU A 154 -19.67 7.45 -9.23
CA LEU A 154 -18.91 8.66 -8.93
C LEU A 154 -19.09 9.71 -10.03
N LYS A 155 -19.04 10.99 -9.64
CA LYS A 155 -19.19 12.17 -10.51
C LYS A 155 -18.10 13.18 -10.19
N LYS A 156 -17.80 14.05 -11.14
CA LYS A 156 -16.85 15.16 -10.97
C LYS A 156 -17.14 16.04 -9.75
N THR A 157 -18.41 16.18 -9.42
CA THR A 157 -18.88 16.97 -8.27
C THR A 157 -18.64 16.31 -6.90
N ASP A 158 -18.23 15.06 -6.87
CA ASP A 158 -17.92 14.35 -5.62
C ASP A 158 -16.50 14.65 -5.13
N PHE A 159 -15.69 15.27 -6.00
CA PHE A 159 -14.29 15.59 -5.72
C PHE A 159 -14.03 17.10 -5.65
N PRO A 160 -13.15 17.51 -4.73
CA PRO A 160 -12.51 16.71 -3.68
C PRO A 160 -13.51 16.31 -2.59
N THR A 161 -13.21 15.24 -1.84
CA THR A 161 -14.08 14.78 -0.74
C THR A 161 -13.96 15.65 0.53
N HIS A 162 -13.05 16.59 0.54
CA HIS A 162 -12.91 17.63 1.55
C HIS A 162 -12.87 19.01 0.84
N VAL A 163 -13.85 19.85 1.09
CA VAL A 163 -14.06 21.13 0.40
C VAL A 163 -14.02 22.26 1.41
N LEU A 164 -13.15 23.24 1.15
CA LEU A 164 -13.01 24.47 1.92
C LEU A 164 -13.68 25.65 1.19
N ALA A 165 -14.10 26.67 1.94
CA ALA A 165 -14.64 27.90 1.36
C ALA A 165 -13.58 28.65 0.54
N ASP A 166 -12.34 28.69 1.03
CA ASP A 166 -11.14 29.09 0.29
C ASP A 166 -10.24 27.87 0.12
N PRO A 167 -10.05 27.34 -1.09
CA PRO A 167 -9.23 26.17 -1.32
C PRO A 167 -7.72 26.38 -1.06
N LEU A 168 -7.27 27.62 -0.90
CA LEU A 168 -5.87 27.95 -0.62
C LEU A 168 -5.60 28.22 0.87
N ASP A 169 -6.64 28.31 1.70
CA ASP A 169 -6.52 28.47 3.15
C ASP A 169 -7.08 27.25 3.89
N ARG A 170 -6.18 26.41 4.44
CA ARG A 170 -6.57 25.23 5.23
C ARG A 170 -7.40 25.55 6.47
N ASN A 171 -7.37 26.79 6.95
CA ASN A 171 -8.13 27.25 8.12
C ASN A 171 -9.50 27.80 7.73
N SER A 172 -9.80 27.94 6.45
CA SER A 172 -11.09 28.44 6.00
C SER A 172 -12.24 27.49 6.38
N PRO A 173 -13.50 27.98 6.41
CA PRO A 173 -14.65 27.15 6.74
C PRO A 173 -14.76 25.90 5.86
N ILE A 174 -15.03 24.74 6.48
CA ILE A 174 -15.28 23.48 5.78
C ILE A 174 -16.71 23.53 5.23
N LEU A 175 -16.86 23.43 3.91
CA LEU A 175 -18.15 23.36 3.24
C LEU A 175 -18.66 21.92 3.12
N TYR A 176 -17.77 20.94 3.05
CA TYR A 176 -18.09 19.52 2.95
C TYR A 176 -16.87 18.69 3.34
N SER A 177 -17.10 17.63 4.07
CA SER A 177 -16.06 16.60 4.35
C SER A 177 -16.72 15.25 4.58
N THR A 178 -16.08 14.18 4.15
CA THR A 178 -16.48 12.80 4.43
C THR A 178 -15.24 11.94 4.64
N ASP A 179 -15.35 10.91 5.48
CA ASP A 179 -14.34 9.88 5.69
C ASP A 179 -14.44 8.73 4.69
N ASP A 180 -15.38 8.81 3.76
CA ASP A 180 -15.52 7.83 2.69
C ASP A 180 -14.23 7.68 1.89
N VAL A 181 -13.94 6.44 1.53
CA VAL A 181 -12.77 6.06 0.73
C VAL A 181 -13.22 5.64 -0.66
N ILE A 182 -12.57 6.17 -1.69
CA ILE A 182 -12.70 5.67 -3.05
C ILE A 182 -11.72 4.50 -3.17
N GLY A 183 -12.23 3.32 -2.88
CA GLY A 183 -11.47 2.07 -2.91
C GLY A 183 -11.65 1.30 -4.21
N SER A 184 -11.58 -0.03 -4.13
CA SER A 184 -11.74 -0.93 -5.26
C SER A 184 -12.83 -1.97 -4.97
N GLN A 185 -13.77 -2.11 -5.89
CA GLN A 185 -14.77 -3.16 -5.82
C GLN A 185 -14.13 -4.55 -5.94
N GLY A 186 -14.36 -5.40 -4.96
CA GLY A 186 -13.85 -6.78 -4.88
C GLY A 186 -14.96 -7.83 -4.99
N VAL A 187 -15.15 -8.64 -3.93
CA VAL A 187 -16.07 -9.78 -3.90
C VAL A 187 -17.29 -9.55 -3.01
N PHE A 188 -18.31 -10.39 -3.15
CA PHE A 188 -19.46 -10.44 -2.24
C PHE A 188 -19.08 -11.11 -0.93
N ASP A 189 -19.78 -10.75 0.16
CA ASP A 189 -19.61 -11.43 1.45
C ASP A 189 -20.04 -12.90 1.38
N ALA A 190 -19.11 -13.77 1.71
CA ALA A 190 -19.35 -15.21 1.74
C ALA A 190 -18.28 -15.94 2.55
N ASN A 191 -18.61 -17.12 3.08
CA ASN A 191 -17.68 -18.03 3.74
C ASN A 191 -17.32 -19.20 2.84
N PHE A 192 -16.03 -19.50 2.78
CA PHE A 192 -15.47 -20.61 2.01
C PHE A 192 -15.95 -21.96 2.55
N VAL A 193 -16.28 -22.89 1.65
CA VAL A 193 -16.71 -24.25 2.00
C VAL A 193 -15.69 -25.27 1.48
N LYS A 194 -15.34 -25.18 0.19
CA LYS A 194 -14.35 -26.05 -0.45
C LYS A 194 -14.00 -25.56 -1.86
N PRO A 195 -12.82 -25.93 -2.39
CA PRO A 195 -12.53 -25.72 -3.80
C PRO A 195 -13.57 -26.42 -4.67
N HIS A 196 -13.96 -25.78 -5.77
CA HIS A 196 -14.87 -26.36 -6.75
C HIS A 196 -14.38 -26.08 -8.16
N GLN A 197 -14.03 -27.11 -8.89
CA GLN A 197 -13.65 -26.98 -10.28
C GLN A 197 -14.89 -26.99 -11.18
N PRO A 198 -14.90 -26.28 -12.34
CA PRO A 198 -13.72 -25.69 -12.97
C PRO A 198 -13.59 -24.15 -12.88
N ARG A 199 -14.46 -23.41 -12.20
CA ARG A 199 -14.49 -21.95 -12.34
C ARG A 199 -14.46 -21.14 -11.06
N PHE A 200 -15.09 -21.58 -9.99
CA PHE A 200 -15.28 -20.83 -8.76
C PHE A 200 -15.25 -21.77 -7.56
N ASP A 201 -15.07 -21.21 -6.37
CA ASP A 201 -15.13 -21.99 -5.14
C ASP A 201 -16.57 -22.13 -4.66
N LYS A 202 -16.85 -23.21 -3.95
CA LYS A 202 -18.10 -23.34 -3.23
C LYS A 202 -18.03 -22.49 -1.96
N CYS A 203 -18.86 -21.44 -1.92
CA CYS A 203 -18.97 -20.54 -0.77
C CYS A 203 -20.42 -20.45 -0.30
N THR A 204 -20.60 -20.23 0.99
CA THR A 204 -21.91 -19.91 1.58
C THR A 204 -22.00 -18.38 1.70
N GLN A 205 -22.96 -17.81 0.99
CA GLN A 205 -23.21 -16.37 1.02
C GLN A 205 -23.67 -15.91 2.41
N GLN A 206 -23.22 -14.72 2.79
CA GLN A 206 -23.62 -14.06 4.03
C GLN A 206 -24.42 -12.80 3.71
N PRO A 207 -25.41 -12.42 4.52
CA PRO A 207 -26.00 -11.09 4.43
C PRO A 207 -24.96 -10.03 4.77
N ASP A 208 -24.83 -9.00 3.93
CA ASP A 208 -23.95 -7.87 4.22
C ASP A 208 -24.77 -6.71 4.80
N GLY A 209 -24.37 -6.22 5.97
CA GLY A 209 -25.06 -5.12 6.64
C GLY A 209 -24.74 -3.75 6.00
N ILE A 210 -23.65 -3.66 5.24
CA ILE A 210 -23.13 -2.41 4.65
C ILE A 210 -23.31 -2.44 3.13
N PHE A 211 -22.71 -3.44 2.48
CA PHE A 211 -22.64 -3.53 1.03
C PHE A 211 -23.89 -4.24 0.48
N GLN A 212 -25.03 -3.53 0.56
CA GLN A 212 -26.31 -4.01 0.06
C GLN A 212 -27.21 -2.85 -0.39
N VAL A 213 -28.10 -3.10 -1.33
CA VAL A 213 -29.15 -2.18 -1.78
C VAL A 213 -30.50 -2.89 -1.68
N GLY A 214 -31.39 -2.41 -0.81
CA GLY A 214 -32.71 -3.01 -0.60
C GLY A 214 -32.68 -4.49 -0.16
N GLY A 215 -31.68 -4.91 0.61
CA GLY A 215 -31.50 -6.29 1.08
C GLY A 215 -30.85 -7.22 0.02
N ILE A 216 -30.34 -6.68 -1.07
CA ILE A 216 -29.60 -7.41 -2.10
C ILE A 216 -28.12 -7.03 -1.95
N ASN A 217 -27.27 -8.01 -1.64
CA ASN A 217 -25.84 -7.77 -1.50
C ASN A 217 -25.23 -7.26 -2.81
N VAL A 218 -24.36 -6.27 -2.69
CA VAL A 218 -23.43 -5.83 -3.74
C VAL A 218 -22.01 -6.27 -3.38
N ARG A 219 -21.07 -6.11 -4.30
CA ARG A 219 -19.66 -6.39 -4.02
C ARG A 219 -19.11 -5.39 -3.01
N ARG A 220 -18.27 -5.87 -2.08
CA ARG A 220 -17.56 -5.02 -1.11
C ARG A 220 -16.54 -4.12 -1.81
N SER A 221 -16.27 -2.97 -1.24
CA SER A 221 -15.19 -2.08 -1.66
C SER A 221 -14.09 -2.03 -0.59
N THR A 222 -12.84 -1.89 -1.04
CA THR A 222 -11.67 -1.84 -0.15
C THR A 222 -11.60 -0.54 0.64
N GLY A 223 -11.01 -0.59 1.83
CA GLY A 223 -10.85 0.58 2.72
C GLY A 223 -9.71 1.53 2.33
N ARG A 224 -9.04 1.31 1.20
CA ARG A 224 -8.02 2.19 0.64
C ARG A 224 -8.01 2.10 -0.88
N ASN A 225 -7.59 3.20 -1.53
CA ASN A 225 -7.40 3.26 -2.97
C ASN A 225 -6.28 2.30 -3.41
N ALA A 226 -6.41 1.68 -4.60
CA ALA A 226 -5.41 0.76 -5.13
C ALA A 226 -4.19 1.53 -5.67
N PRO A 227 -2.99 1.37 -5.08
CA PRO A 227 -1.78 1.98 -5.61
C PRO A 227 -1.31 1.27 -6.89
N THR A 228 -0.53 1.97 -7.73
CA THR A 228 0.01 1.35 -8.94
C THR A 228 0.99 0.22 -8.62
N VAL A 229 0.93 -0.85 -9.42
CA VAL A 229 1.89 -1.97 -9.41
C VAL A 229 3.11 -1.69 -10.30
N ILE A 230 3.03 -0.66 -11.18
CA ILE A 230 4.17 -0.26 -12.01
C ILE A 230 5.25 0.33 -11.12
N ASN A 231 6.47 -0.15 -11.26
CA ASN A 231 7.62 0.14 -10.40
C ASN A 231 7.49 -0.31 -8.93
N ALA A 232 6.44 -1.06 -8.55
CA ALA A 232 6.23 -1.49 -7.17
C ALA A 232 7.33 -2.44 -6.66
N ALA A 233 7.98 -3.18 -7.55
CA ALA A 233 9.10 -4.07 -7.21
C ALA A 233 10.36 -3.33 -6.70
N PHE A 234 10.45 -2.01 -6.90
CA PHE A 234 11.53 -1.19 -6.33
C PHE A 234 11.27 -0.77 -4.87
N ASN A 235 10.06 -0.90 -4.35
CA ASN A 235 9.75 -0.47 -2.98
C ASN A 235 10.30 -1.44 -1.94
N VAL A 236 10.82 -0.92 -0.83
CA VAL A 236 11.24 -1.74 0.33
C VAL A 236 10.03 -2.41 0.98
N ARG A 237 8.92 -1.71 1.09
CA ARG A 237 7.66 -2.25 1.59
C ARG A 237 6.52 -1.82 0.68
N ASN A 238 5.50 -2.66 0.54
CA ASN A 238 4.31 -2.38 -0.25
C ASN A 238 3.05 -2.29 0.62
N PHE A 239 1.90 -1.99 0.01
CA PHE A 239 0.70 -1.40 0.58
C PHE A 239 0.96 0.00 1.15
N TRP A 240 -0.11 0.76 1.39
CA TRP A 240 -0.03 2.11 1.94
C TRP A 240 0.55 2.16 3.37
N ASP A 241 0.34 1.10 4.15
CA ASP A 241 0.80 0.95 5.53
C ASP A 241 2.11 0.16 5.69
N GLY A 242 2.73 -0.23 4.60
CA GLY A 242 3.99 -0.97 4.63
C GLY A 242 3.91 -2.39 5.18
N ARG A 243 2.70 -2.96 5.38
CA ARG A 243 2.55 -4.31 5.96
C ARG A 243 3.11 -5.43 5.06
N ALA A 244 3.16 -5.22 3.74
CA ALA A 244 3.88 -6.11 2.84
C ALA A 244 5.38 -5.93 3.04
N ASN A 245 5.96 -6.86 3.79
CA ASN A 245 7.31 -6.77 4.33
C ASN A 245 8.38 -6.87 3.24
N ASN A 246 9.53 -6.24 3.45
CA ASN A 246 10.72 -6.41 2.60
C ASN A 246 11.17 -7.86 2.49
N VAL A 247 10.94 -8.63 3.56
CA VAL A 247 11.28 -10.04 3.65
C VAL A 247 10.07 -10.89 3.31
N PHE A 248 10.15 -11.65 2.23
CA PHE A 248 9.13 -12.65 1.89
C PHE A 248 9.41 -13.99 2.59
N ASN A 249 8.40 -14.49 3.27
CA ASN A 249 8.48 -15.73 4.05
C ASN A 249 7.95 -16.97 3.30
N GLY A 250 7.51 -16.80 2.02
CA GLY A 250 6.94 -17.86 1.19
C GLY A 250 5.47 -18.18 1.50
N PHE A 251 4.81 -17.44 2.42
CA PHE A 251 3.48 -17.79 2.90
C PHE A 251 2.53 -16.59 3.05
N SER A 252 2.96 -15.52 3.71
CA SER A 252 2.13 -14.37 4.05
C SER A 252 2.84 -13.02 3.84
N PRO A 253 2.12 -11.87 3.89
CA PRO A 253 2.73 -10.55 3.75
C PRO A 253 3.67 -10.14 4.89
N PHE A 254 3.64 -10.80 6.03
CA PHE A 254 4.16 -10.28 7.29
C PHE A 254 5.63 -10.64 7.58
N GLY A 255 6.35 -11.20 6.60
CA GLY A 255 7.77 -11.55 6.78
C GLY A 255 7.99 -12.58 7.89
N ASN A 256 9.07 -12.42 8.63
CA ASN A 256 9.42 -13.36 9.70
C ASN A 256 8.52 -13.26 10.95
N ARG A 257 7.66 -12.23 11.03
CA ARG A 257 6.73 -12.05 12.17
C ARG A 257 5.60 -13.07 12.20
N ASP A 258 5.31 -13.70 11.06
CA ASP A 258 4.33 -14.78 10.99
C ASP A 258 4.93 -16.07 11.62
N PRO A 259 4.40 -16.54 12.76
CA PRO A 259 4.92 -17.73 13.43
C PRO A 259 4.68 -19.00 12.62
N ASP A 260 3.65 -19.01 11.78
CA ASP A 260 3.26 -20.15 10.95
C ASP A 260 3.91 -20.14 9.56
N ALA A 261 4.74 -19.11 9.26
CA ALA A 261 5.40 -19.01 7.97
C ALA A 261 6.42 -20.12 7.75
N GLY A 262 6.59 -20.49 6.50
CA GLY A 262 7.58 -21.44 6.04
C GLY A 262 7.12 -22.17 4.78
N ILE A 263 8.09 -22.76 4.12
CA ILE A 263 7.91 -23.52 2.89
C ILE A 263 8.27 -24.99 3.11
N PHE A 264 7.75 -25.85 2.26
CA PHE A 264 8.04 -27.28 2.30
C PHE A 264 9.11 -27.63 1.25
N VAL A 265 10.23 -28.20 1.67
CA VAL A 265 11.33 -28.58 0.78
C VAL A 265 11.64 -30.06 0.89
N THR A 266 11.95 -30.69 -0.24
CA THR A 266 12.41 -32.08 -0.32
C THR A 266 13.93 -32.06 -0.41
N SER A 267 14.60 -32.53 0.64
CA SER A 267 16.07 -32.48 0.74
C SER A 267 16.80 -33.74 0.21
N ASP A 268 16.05 -34.84 0.07
CA ASP A 268 16.63 -36.14 -0.28
C ASP A 268 15.70 -36.95 -1.22
N ARG A 269 16.13 -38.20 -1.47
CA ARG A 269 15.36 -39.13 -2.30
C ARG A 269 14.20 -39.83 -1.56
N SER A 270 13.95 -39.49 -0.30
CA SER A 270 12.87 -40.10 0.50
C SER A 270 11.47 -39.73 0.00
N GLY A 271 11.35 -38.65 -0.74
CA GLY A 271 10.05 -38.11 -1.18
C GLY A 271 9.26 -37.41 -0.06
N VAL A 272 9.89 -37.18 1.08
CA VAL A 272 9.31 -36.43 2.21
C VAL A 272 9.69 -34.95 2.10
N ALA A 273 8.73 -34.08 2.24
CA ALA A 273 8.97 -32.64 2.36
C ALA A 273 8.98 -32.25 3.83
N THR A 274 9.94 -31.41 4.21
CA THR A 274 10.04 -30.80 5.55
C THR A 274 9.76 -29.31 5.49
N LYS A 275 9.09 -28.78 6.53
CA LYS A 275 8.83 -27.35 6.64
C LYS A 275 10.09 -26.63 7.12
N VAL A 276 10.49 -25.59 6.40
CA VAL A 276 11.63 -24.72 6.73
C VAL A 276 11.22 -23.26 6.69
N ARG A 277 11.84 -22.45 7.55
CA ARG A 277 11.65 -20.99 7.52
C ARG A 277 12.35 -20.41 6.29
N LEU A 278 11.69 -19.47 5.66
CA LEU A 278 12.20 -18.71 4.52
C LEU A 278 12.23 -17.21 4.87
N ALA A 279 13.31 -16.53 4.48
CA ALA A 279 13.47 -15.10 4.60
C ALA A 279 14.21 -14.56 3.37
N LEU A 280 13.47 -14.19 2.31
CA LEU A 280 14.00 -13.57 1.11
C LEU A 280 13.81 -12.04 1.20
N LYS A 281 14.92 -11.28 1.28
CA LYS A 281 14.94 -9.83 1.23
C LYS A 281 14.69 -9.33 -0.19
N ASP A 282 14.36 -8.05 -0.32
CA ASP A 282 14.04 -7.38 -1.58
C ASP A 282 12.87 -8.06 -2.33
N ALA A 283 11.90 -8.51 -1.55
CA ALA A 283 10.78 -9.31 -2.01
C ALA A 283 9.41 -8.77 -1.56
N SER A 284 9.29 -7.45 -1.41
CA SER A 284 8.06 -6.82 -0.93
C SER A 284 6.87 -6.98 -1.88
N ALA A 285 7.11 -7.08 -3.20
CA ALA A 285 6.05 -7.36 -4.16
C ALA A 285 5.55 -8.82 -4.04
N ALA A 286 6.44 -9.78 -3.74
CA ALA A 286 6.02 -11.15 -3.42
C ALA A 286 5.22 -11.22 -2.12
N SER A 287 5.66 -10.48 -1.09
CA SER A 287 4.91 -10.33 0.16
C SER A 287 3.53 -9.71 -0.07
N GLN A 288 3.44 -8.68 -0.90
CA GLN A 288 2.19 -8.02 -1.24
C GLN A 288 1.26 -8.96 -2.02
N ALA A 289 1.78 -9.68 -3.03
CA ALA A 289 0.99 -10.54 -3.90
C ALA A 289 0.21 -11.62 -3.13
N VAL A 290 0.73 -12.10 -1.99
CA VAL A 290 0.05 -13.13 -1.18
C VAL A 290 -0.98 -12.58 -0.18
N GLY A 291 -1.27 -11.29 -0.18
CA GLY A 291 -2.34 -10.69 0.62
C GLY A 291 -3.73 -10.83 0.00
N PRO A 292 -3.99 -10.19 -1.16
CA PRO A 292 -5.32 -10.06 -1.78
C PRO A 292 -6.04 -11.38 -2.06
N PRO A 293 -5.38 -12.47 -2.53
CA PRO A 293 -6.07 -13.73 -2.83
C PRO A 293 -6.72 -14.42 -1.63
N GLY A 294 -6.31 -14.08 -0.39
CA GLY A 294 -6.96 -14.54 0.85
C GLY A 294 -7.94 -13.53 1.46
N SER A 295 -8.02 -12.31 0.94
CA SER A 295 -8.85 -11.24 1.50
C SER A 295 -10.34 -11.42 1.20
N PRO A 296 -11.22 -11.41 2.23
CA PRO A 296 -12.66 -11.56 2.05
C PRO A 296 -13.35 -10.30 1.51
N VAL A 297 -12.60 -9.23 1.28
CA VAL A 297 -13.07 -8.00 0.64
C VAL A 297 -12.63 -7.97 -0.82
N GLU A 298 -11.38 -8.41 -1.10
CA GLU A 298 -10.74 -8.22 -2.41
C GLU A 298 -11.02 -9.37 -3.38
N MET A 299 -10.63 -10.62 -3.03
CA MET A 299 -10.62 -11.72 -4.01
C MET A 299 -11.19 -13.04 -3.48
N SER A 300 -11.57 -13.15 -2.20
CA SER A 300 -11.85 -14.45 -1.60
C SER A 300 -13.16 -14.49 -0.80
N CYS A 301 -13.70 -15.69 -0.67
CA CYS A 301 -14.60 -16.01 0.44
C CYS A 301 -13.78 -16.10 1.74
N GLY A 302 -14.35 -15.68 2.87
CA GLY A 302 -13.70 -15.74 4.17
C GLY A 302 -13.28 -17.17 4.55
N GLY A 303 -12.04 -17.31 5.02
CA GLY A 303 -11.49 -18.60 5.47
C GLY A 303 -10.85 -19.47 4.37
N ARG A 304 -10.74 -18.98 3.13
CA ARG A 304 -10.03 -19.67 2.04
C ARG A 304 -8.52 -19.55 2.22
N THR A 305 -7.80 -20.66 2.11
CA THR A 305 -6.34 -20.70 2.22
C THR A 305 -5.65 -20.69 0.85
N PHE A 306 -4.36 -20.33 0.81
CA PHE A 306 -3.56 -20.44 -0.43
C PHE A 306 -3.43 -21.88 -0.94
N ALA A 307 -3.38 -22.87 -0.06
CA ALA A 307 -3.36 -24.28 -0.44
C ALA A 307 -4.67 -24.70 -1.15
N ASP A 308 -5.82 -24.14 -0.73
CA ASP A 308 -7.11 -24.32 -1.42
C ASP A 308 -7.11 -23.67 -2.80
N ILE A 309 -6.51 -22.45 -2.91
CA ILE A 309 -6.31 -21.81 -4.22
C ILE A 309 -5.49 -22.70 -5.13
N GLY A 310 -4.35 -23.20 -4.63
CA GLY A 310 -3.48 -24.12 -5.35
C GLY A 310 -4.22 -25.38 -5.79
N ARG A 311 -4.95 -26.01 -4.88
CA ARG A 311 -5.76 -27.23 -5.17
C ARG A 311 -6.76 -27.01 -6.31
N ARG A 312 -7.36 -25.82 -6.42
CA ARG A 312 -8.26 -25.49 -7.51
C ARG A 312 -7.52 -25.16 -8.80
N MET A 313 -6.45 -24.37 -8.71
CA MET A 313 -5.80 -23.78 -9.88
C MET A 313 -4.83 -24.72 -10.60
N LEU A 314 -4.14 -25.60 -9.89
CA LEU A 314 -3.03 -26.38 -10.44
C LEU A 314 -3.35 -27.13 -11.73
N ASP A 315 -4.54 -27.72 -11.83
CA ASP A 315 -4.96 -28.49 -13.00
C ASP A 315 -5.88 -27.71 -13.95
N THR A 316 -6.01 -26.39 -13.72
CA THR A 316 -6.72 -25.46 -14.59
C THR A 316 -5.78 -24.96 -15.69
N LEU A 317 -6.30 -24.84 -16.92
CA LEU A 317 -5.57 -24.22 -18.03
C LEU A 317 -5.42 -22.72 -17.73
N MET A 318 -4.23 -22.16 -17.90
CA MET A 318 -3.98 -20.76 -17.68
C MET A 318 -4.89 -19.86 -18.52
N LEU A 319 -5.40 -18.78 -17.90
CA LEU A 319 -6.23 -17.77 -18.57
C LEU A 319 -7.36 -18.38 -19.42
N LYS A 320 -7.98 -19.47 -18.95
CA LYS A 320 -8.95 -20.27 -19.72
C LYS A 320 -10.13 -19.47 -20.25
N GLN A 321 -10.57 -18.46 -19.50
CA GLN A 321 -11.71 -17.61 -19.84
C GLN A 321 -11.31 -16.36 -20.64
N GLN A 322 -10.02 -16.16 -20.90
CA GLN A 322 -9.47 -14.91 -21.42
C GLN A 322 -8.78 -15.14 -22.78
N ARG A 323 -8.76 -14.11 -23.61
CA ARG A 323 -8.01 -14.09 -24.87
C ARG A 323 -6.63 -13.49 -24.65
N ILE A 324 -5.65 -14.02 -25.37
CA ILE A 324 -4.26 -13.54 -25.36
C ILE A 324 -3.96 -13.05 -26.77
N SER A 325 -3.32 -11.89 -26.91
CA SER A 325 -2.82 -11.43 -28.19
C SER A 325 -1.69 -12.35 -28.68
N SER A 326 -1.66 -12.63 -29.98
CA SER A 326 -0.55 -13.39 -30.58
C SER A 326 0.78 -12.64 -30.55
N THR A 327 0.75 -11.35 -30.28
CA THR A 327 1.93 -10.46 -30.12
C THR A 327 2.16 -10.02 -28.68
N ASP A 328 1.49 -10.67 -27.68
CA ASP A 328 1.76 -10.36 -26.26
C ASP A 328 3.24 -10.59 -25.94
N SER A 329 3.87 -9.63 -25.27
CA SER A 329 5.32 -9.62 -25.04
C SER A 329 5.83 -10.82 -24.20
N VAL A 330 4.94 -11.45 -23.41
CA VAL A 330 5.26 -12.56 -22.51
C VAL A 330 4.48 -13.82 -22.88
N LEU A 331 3.19 -13.69 -23.19
CA LEU A 331 2.24 -14.80 -23.35
C LEU A 331 2.08 -15.27 -24.80
N ALA A 332 2.70 -14.64 -25.80
CA ALA A 332 2.51 -14.97 -27.22
C ALA A 332 2.72 -16.47 -27.51
N SER A 333 3.74 -17.09 -26.90
CA SER A 333 4.08 -18.52 -27.10
C SER A 333 2.98 -19.49 -26.65
N VAL A 334 2.07 -19.04 -25.80
CA VAL A 334 0.97 -19.83 -25.21
C VAL A 334 -0.42 -19.27 -25.59
N SER A 335 -0.50 -18.35 -26.56
CA SER A 335 -1.74 -17.73 -27.01
C SER A 335 -2.63 -18.68 -27.83
N GLY A 336 -2.09 -19.81 -28.32
CA GLY A 336 -2.76 -20.80 -29.15
C GLY A 336 -3.82 -21.64 -28.42
N ALA A 337 -4.36 -22.63 -29.15
CA ALA A 337 -5.48 -23.47 -28.68
C ALA A 337 -5.07 -24.39 -27.50
N ARG A 338 -3.82 -24.82 -27.43
CA ARG A 338 -3.30 -25.66 -26.32
C ARG A 338 -2.52 -24.81 -25.33
N ARG A 339 -3.16 -24.45 -24.22
CA ARG A 339 -2.53 -23.74 -23.12
C ARG A 339 -2.03 -24.74 -22.06
N PRO A 340 -0.92 -24.44 -21.40
CA PRO A 340 -0.46 -25.24 -20.27
C PRO A 340 -1.39 -25.05 -19.05
N THR A 341 -1.36 -26.02 -18.15
CA THR A 341 -1.92 -25.92 -16.80
C THR A 341 -0.97 -25.14 -15.89
N TYR A 342 -1.49 -24.60 -14.78
CA TYR A 342 -0.63 -23.94 -13.78
C TYR A 342 0.39 -24.91 -13.18
N ARG A 343 0.06 -26.19 -13.04
CA ARG A 343 1.00 -27.24 -12.62
C ARG A 343 2.19 -27.37 -13.57
N GLU A 344 1.93 -27.38 -14.87
CA GLU A 344 2.99 -27.45 -15.90
C GLU A 344 3.86 -26.17 -15.86
N LEU A 345 3.26 -25.00 -15.71
CA LEU A 345 4.00 -23.74 -15.60
C LEU A 345 4.88 -23.67 -14.34
N ILE A 346 4.36 -24.07 -13.18
CA ILE A 346 5.14 -24.11 -11.93
C ILE A 346 6.33 -25.05 -12.08
N LYS A 347 6.13 -26.24 -12.65
CA LYS A 347 7.22 -27.21 -12.87
C LYS A 347 8.27 -26.71 -13.86
N ALA A 348 7.88 -25.92 -14.85
CA ALA A 348 8.81 -25.31 -15.79
C ALA A 348 9.60 -24.12 -15.16
N ALA A 349 8.98 -23.41 -14.21
CA ALA A 349 9.53 -22.20 -13.61
C ALA A 349 10.41 -22.45 -12.39
N PHE A 350 10.09 -23.45 -11.54
CA PHE A 350 10.66 -23.62 -10.21
C PHE A 350 11.39 -24.94 -10.00
N GLN A 351 12.36 -24.92 -9.09
CA GLN A 351 13.19 -26.07 -8.74
C GLN A 351 12.36 -27.25 -8.23
N PRO A 352 12.67 -28.50 -8.66
CA PRO A 352 11.89 -29.70 -8.31
C PRO A 352 11.78 -29.96 -6.80
N ARG A 353 12.77 -29.59 -6.00
CA ARG A 353 12.75 -29.76 -4.55
C ARG A 353 11.58 -29.06 -3.85
N LEU A 354 10.89 -28.14 -4.54
CA LEU A 354 9.79 -27.36 -4.02
C LEU A 354 8.40 -27.95 -4.33
N TRP A 355 8.32 -28.97 -5.21
CA TRP A 355 7.03 -29.52 -5.67
C TRP A 355 6.99 -31.02 -5.91
N ASN A 356 8.11 -31.77 -5.79
CA ASN A 356 8.19 -33.16 -6.21
C ASN A 356 8.03 -34.18 -5.07
N ALA A 357 7.66 -33.78 -3.85
CA ALA A 357 7.41 -34.73 -2.77
C ALA A 357 6.30 -35.72 -3.15
N THR A 358 6.49 -36.97 -2.77
CA THR A 358 5.54 -38.06 -3.00
C THR A 358 4.56 -38.21 -1.85
N GLN A 359 4.91 -37.74 -0.67
CA GLN A 359 4.05 -37.71 0.51
C GLN A 359 3.32 -36.38 0.65
N GLN A 360 2.12 -36.47 1.21
CA GLN A 360 1.35 -35.25 1.54
C GLN A 360 1.91 -34.60 2.80
N VAL A 361 1.71 -33.29 2.90
CA VAL A 361 2.00 -32.48 4.08
C VAL A 361 0.69 -32.06 4.75
N LEU A 362 0.70 -31.88 6.05
CA LEU A 362 -0.47 -31.38 6.79
C LEU A 362 -0.37 -29.86 6.98
N LEU A 363 -1.45 -29.16 6.67
CA LEU A 363 -1.70 -27.76 7.04
C LEU A 363 -2.91 -27.75 7.96
N GLY A 364 -2.69 -27.55 9.26
CA GLY A 364 -3.66 -27.93 10.27
C GLY A 364 -3.95 -29.43 10.17
N ASP A 365 -5.22 -29.81 10.10
CA ASP A 365 -5.65 -31.22 9.96
C ASP A 365 -5.86 -31.65 8.49
N ALA A 366 -5.69 -30.74 7.53
CA ALA A 366 -5.96 -31.01 6.12
C ALA A 366 -4.71 -31.48 5.36
N PRO A 367 -4.79 -32.58 4.61
CA PRO A 367 -3.68 -33.08 3.78
C PRO A 367 -3.63 -32.35 2.45
N TYR A 368 -2.42 -31.92 2.06
CA TYR A 368 -2.12 -31.27 0.79
C TYR A 368 -0.88 -31.90 0.14
N THR A 369 -0.80 -31.86 -1.17
CA THR A 369 0.46 -32.13 -1.87
C THR A 369 1.44 -30.98 -1.62
N GLN A 370 2.73 -31.23 -1.72
CA GLN A 370 3.77 -30.20 -1.52
C GLN A 370 3.55 -28.99 -2.44
N ILE A 371 3.17 -29.21 -3.70
CA ILE A 371 2.92 -28.13 -4.66
C ILE A 371 1.70 -27.29 -4.28
N GLU A 372 0.64 -27.87 -3.68
CA GLU A 372 -0.48 -27.14 -3.12
C GLU A 372 -0.08 -26.33 -1.89
N ALA A 373 0.67 -26.94 -0.98
CA ALA A 373 1.14 -26.28 0.25
C ALA A 373 2.10 -25.11 -0.03
N ASN A 374 2.95 -25.24 -1.06
CA ASN A 374 3.87 -24.20 -1.52
C ASN A 374 3.25 -23.25 -2.55
N PHE A 375 1.95 -23.30 -2.80
CA PHE A 375 1.34 -22.43 -3.81
C PHE A 375 1.57 -20.94 -3.52
N PRO A 376 1.54 -20.41 -2.26
CA PRO A 376 1.86 -19.04 -1.98
C PRO A 376 3.30 -18.66 -2.34
N LEU A 377 4.27 -19.56 -2.17
CA LEU A 377 5.65 -19.34 -2.62
C LEU A 377 5.73 -19.10 -4.13
N PHE A 378 5.14 -20.01 -4.91
CA PHE A 378 5.15 -19.89 -6.37
C PHE A 378 4.39 -18.66 -6.86
N PHE A 379 3.25 -18.38 -6.24
CA PHE A 379 2.42 -17.23 -6.55
C PHE A 379 3.17 -15.92 -6.29
N GLY A 380 3.71 -15.74 -5.09
CA GLY A 380 4.41 -14.53 -4.70
C GLY A 380 5.66 -14.29 -5.57
N LEU A 381 6.52 -15.28 -5.72
CA LEU A 381 7.76 -15.12 -6.50
C LEU A 381 7.49 -14.93 -7.99
N ALA A 382 6.50 -15.61 -8.58
CA ALA A 382 6.17 -15.43 -9.99
C ALA A 382 5.62 -14.02 -10.25
N ILE A 383 4.74 -13.50 -9.39
CA ILE A 383 4.22 -12.13 -9.50
C ILE A 383 5.34 -11.10 -9.28
N GLN A 384 6.19 -11.26 -8.28
CA GLN A 384 7.37 -10.40 -8.12
C GLN A 384 8.19 -10.33 -9.40
N MET A 385 8.47 -11.47 -10.03
CA MET A 385 9.25 -11.50 -11.26
C MET A 385 8.53 -10.86 -12.45
N TYR A 386 7.21 -10.99 -12.53
CA TYR A 386 6.42 -10.28 -13.54
C TYR A 386 6.41 -8.77 -13.27
N GLU A 387 6.09 -8.33 -12.06
CA GLU A 387 6.09 -6.91 -11.68
C GLU A 387 7.47 -6.28 -11.83
N SER A 388 8.55 -7.04 -11.64
CA SER A 388 9.92 -6.59 -11.92
C SER A 388 10.19 -6.29 -13.40
N THR A 389 9.29 -6.67 -14.32
CA THR A 389 9.35 -6.26 -15.72
C THR A 389 8.55 -4.99 -16.01
N LEU A 390 7.65 -4.59 -15.10
CA LEU A 390 6.79 -3.41 -15.27
C LEU A 390 7.53 -2.14 -14.88
N ILE A 391 8.57 -1.80 -15.65
CA ILE A 391 9.45 -0.65 -15.38
C ILE A 391 9.10 0.50 -16.32
N SER A 392 8.61 1.59 -15.72
CA SER A 392 8.37 2.87 -16.40
C SER A 392 9.64 3.73 -16.32
N ASP A 393 10.52 3.54 -17.30
CA ASP A 393 11.85 4.15 -17.34
C ASP A 393 12.12 4.98 -18.61
N GLN A 394 11.07 5.32 -19.37
CA GLN A 394 11.16 6.09 -20.62
C GLN A 394 10.25 7.34 -20.61
N ALA A 395 10.04 7.93 -19.44
CA ALA A 395 9.34 9.21 -19.34
C ALA A 395 10.23 10.35 -19.94
N PRO A 396 9.64 11.46 -20.37
CA PRO A 396 10.39 12.63 -20.83
C PRO A 396 11.45 13.11 -19.83
N LEU A 397 11.19 13.00 -18.52
CA LEU A 397 12.18 13.28 -17.47
C LEU A 397 13.42 12.42 -17.62
N ASP A 398 13.29 11.11 -17.91
CA ASP A 398 14.44 10.21 -18.06
C ASP A 398 15.35 10.67 -19.18
N ALA A 399 14.77 10.97 -20.35
CA ALA A 399 15.51 11.48 -21.50
C ALA A 399 16.17 12.84 -21.22
N TYR A 400 15.46 13.74 -20.50
CA TYR A 400 15.99 15.04 -20.10
C TYR A 400 17.22 14.91 -19.19
N LEU A 401 17.14 14.05 -18.17
CA LEU A 401 18.24 13.79 -17.23
C LEU A 401 19.43 13.08 -17.89
N GLN A 402 19.21 12.39 -19.00
CA GLN A 402 20.25 11.80 -19.86
C GLN A 402 20.86 12.80 -20.86
N GLY A 403 20.45 14.07 -20.82
CA GLY A 403 21.04 15.15 -21.63
C GLY A 403 20.21 15.60 -22.83
N ASN A 404 19.06 14.96 -23.13
CA ASN A 404 18.15 15.44 -24.18
C ASN A 404 17.31 16.61 -23.66
N GLN A 405 17.86 17.82 -23.76
CA GLN A 405 17.20 19.04 -23.28
C GLN A 405 15.89 19.36 -24.01
N GLN A 406 15.58 18.70 -25.13
CA GLN A 406 14.35 18.91 -25.91
C GLN A 406 13.23 17.93 -25.48
N ALA A 407 13.52 16.97 -24.59
CA ALA A 407 12.53 16.00 -24.11
C ALA A 407 11.43 16.67 -23.27
N MET A 408 11.71 17.81 -22.64
CA MET A 408 10.75 18.62 -21.91
C MET A 408 10.71 20.06 -22.41
N ASN A 409 9.55 20.66 -22.49
CA ASN A 409 9.40 22.09 -22.83
C ASN A 409 9.68 23.00 -21.63
N ALA A 410 9.72 24.31 -21.87
CA ALA A 410 10.06 25.30 -20.84
C ALA A 410 9.13 25.28 -19.63
N GLN A 411 7.83 25.05 -19.81
CA GLN A 411 6.86 24.97 -18.71
C GLN A 411 7.09 23.71 -17.86
N GLN A 412 7.40 22.56 -18.49
CA GLN A 412 7.71 21.32 -17.77
C GLN A 412 9.03 21.45 -16.99
N VAL A 413 10.04 22.10 -17.56
CA VAL A 413 11.31 22.39 -16.86
C VAL A 413 11.07 23.34 -15.69
N GLN A 414 10.22 24.38 -15.86
CA GLN A 414 9.80 25.24 -14.75
C GLN A 414 9.14 24.42 -13.64
N GLY A 415 8.21 23.53 -13.99
CA GLY A 415 7.55 22.63 -13.02
C GLY A 415 8.55 21.72 -12.29
N MET A 416 9.53 21.15 -13.01
CA MET A 416 10.62 20.38 -12.41
C MET A 416 11.44 21.20 -11.42
N ASN A 417 11.78 22.45 -11.76
CA ASN A 417 12.53 23.33 -10.84
C ASN A 417 11.69 23.70 -9.60
N LEU A 418 10.38 23.88 -9.74
CA LEU A 418 9.49 24.08 -8.60
C LEU A 418 9.41 22.81 -7.73
N PHE A 419 9.36 21.64 -8.34
CA PHE A 419 9.38 20.35 -7.65
C PHE A 419 10.64 20.18 -6.79
N LEU A 420 11.79 20.58 -7.32
CA LEU A 420 13.08 20.53 -6.62
C LEU A 420 13.24 21.61 -5.54
N GLY A 421 12.54 22.73 -5.66
CA GLY A 421 12.73 23.90 -4.81
C GLY A 421 11.47 24.27 -4.02
N LYS A 422 10.78 25.32 -4.44
CA LYS A 422 9.66 25.97 -3.73
C LYS A 422 8.52 24.98 -3.38
N GLY A 423 8.28 23.98 -4.23
CA GLY A 423 7.25 22.96 -4.01
C GLY A 423 7.61 21.90 -2.99
N LYS A 424 8.89 21.75 -2.59
CA LYS A 424 9.41 20.79 -1.63
C LYS A 424 9.11 19.30 -1.93
N CYS A 425 8.63 18.98 -3.14
CA CYS A 425 8.17 17.62 -3.48
C CYS A 425 9.31 16.60 -3.41
N ILE A 426 10.54 17.03 -3.71
CA ILE A 426 11.74 16.18 -3.70
C ILE A 426 12.06 15.61 -2.32
N SER A 427 11.65 16.28 -1.24
CA SER A 427 11.87 15.82 0.15
C SER A 427 11.26 14.43 0.42
N CYS A 428 10.13 14.11 -0.24
CA CYS A 428 9.45 12.83 -0.10
C CYS A 428 9.50 11.98 -1.38
N HIS A 429 9.60 12.62 -2.56
CA HIS A 429 9.54 11.98 -3.87
C HIS A 429 10.89 12.08 -4.60
N GLY A 430 11.94 11.56 -3.97
CA GLY A 430 13.30 11.60 -4.48
C GLY A 430 13.70 10.37 -5.31
N GLY A 431 14.95 10.39 -5.75
CA GLY A 431 15.60 9.31 -6.48
C GLY A 431 15.07 9.07 -7.90
N ALA A 432 15.41 7.93 -8.45
CA ALA A 432 14.99 7.53 -9.78
C ALA A 432 13.54 7.04 -9.81
N GLU A 433 13.09 6.45 -8.72
CA GLU A 433 11.74 5.92 -8.54
C GLU A 433 10.72 7.01 -8.21
N LEU A 434 11.15 8.23 -7.90
CA LEU A 434 10.32 9.34 -7.41
C LEU A 434 9.52 8.96 -6.16
N THR A 435 10.19 8.26 -5.23
CA THR A 435 9.67 7.89 -3.92
C THR A 435 10.80 7.57 -2.95
N ASN A 436 10.75 8.09 -1.73
CA ASN A 436 11.72 7.74 -0.68
C ASN A 436 11.49 6.32 -0.12
N ALA A 437 10.39 5.66 -0.46
CA ALA A 437 10.14 4.26 -0.09
C ALA A 437 10.88 3.24 -0.99
N GLY A 438 11.70 3.72 -1.94
CA GLY A 438 12.46 2.89 -2.87
C GLY A 438 13.65 2.19 -2.21
N SER A 439 13.95 0.97 -2.67
CA SER A 439 15.03 0.13 -2.13
C SER A 439 16.41 0.74 -2.28
N ARG A 440 16.62 1.65 -3.23
CA ARG A 440 17.90 2.33 -3.43
C ARG A 440 18.19 3.37 -2.37
N LEU A 441 17.16 4.11 -1.93
CA LEU A 441 17.29 5.08 -0.86
C LEU A 441 17.28 4.43 0.52
N LEU A 442 16.70 3.22 0.63
CA LEU A 442 16.58 2.48 1.88
C LEU A 442 17.40 1.18 1.88
N PHE A 443 18.51 1.17 1.13
CA PHE A 443 19.34 -0.03 0.97
C PHE A 443 19.95 -0.49 2.30
N HIS A 444 20.47 0.45 3.10
CA HIS A 444 20.99 0.12 4.41
C HIS A 444 19.88 0.16 5.47
N PRO A 445 19.85 -0.79 6.41
CA PRO A 445 18.88 -0.79 7.49
C PRO A 445 18.81 0.52 8.29
N ARG A 446 19.94 1.20 8.51
CA ARG A 446 20.01 2.49 9.19
C ARG A 446 19.31 3.64 8.45
N GLU A 447 19.05 3.51 7.16
CA GLU A 447 18.34 4.51 6.37
C GLU A 447 16.82 4.36 6.49
N ARG A 448 16.34 3.28 7.12
CA ARG A 448 14.91 2.94 7.25
C ARG A 448 14.20 3.65 8.38
N ILE A 449 14.93 4.09 9.38
CA ILE A 449 14.42 4.95 10.47
C ILE A 449 15.28 6.20 10.49
N GLU A 450 14.66 7.33 10.64
CA GLU A 450 15.33 8.63 10.66
C GLU A 450 14.78 9.49 11.78
N ARG A 451 15.52 10.56 12.08
CA ARG A 451 15.12 11.57 13.03
C ARG A 451 14.68 12.83 12.29
N MET A 452 13.52 13.34 12.63
CA MET A 452 12.93 14.51 11.99
C MET A 452 12.42 15.50 13.04
N LEU A 453 12.56 16.78 12.77
CA LEU A 453 11.90 17.84 13.50
C LEU A 453 10.50 18.02 12.91
N MET A 454 9.47 17.72 13.72
CA MET A 454 8.08 17.78 13.27
C MET A 454 7.52 19.21 13.27
N ALA A 455 6.30 19.37 12.76
CA ALA A 455 5.62 20.67 12.69
C ALA A 455 5.42 21.37 14.06
N ASP A 456 5.50 20.64 15.16
CA ASP A 456 5.48 21.16 16.54
C ASP A 456 6.86 21.53 17.09
N ASN A 457 7.91 21.49 16.25
CA ASN A 457 9.31 21.73 16.62
C ASN A 457 9.89 20.71 17.64
N LEU A 458 9.28 19.54 17.78
CA LEU A 458 9.82 18.46 18.60
C LEU A 458 10.44 17.38 17.72
N THR A 459 11.60 16.89 18.13
CA THR A 459 12.28 15.79 17.45
C THR A 459 11.54 14.47 17.66
N THR A 460 11.44 13.68 16.60
CA THR A 460 10.82 12.37 16.60
C THR A 460 11.60 11.38 15.73
N LEU A 461 11.35 10.10 15.96
CA LEU A 461 11.75 9.03 15.03
C LEU A 461 10.59 8.70 14.10
N TYR A 462 10.90 8.38 12.85
CA TYR A 462 9.91 7.96 11.86
C TYR A 462 10.52 6.94 10.89
N ASP A 463 9.68 6.19 10.20
CA ASP A 463 10.11 5.28 9.14
C ASP A 463 10.28 6.07 7.83
N ASN A 464 11.50 6.16 7.31
CA ASN A 464 11.76 6.86 6.06
C ASN A 464 10.90 6.30 4.90
N GLY A 465 10.41 7.19 4.06
CA GLY A 465 9.47 6.86 2.98
C GLY A 465 8.00 6.73 3.41
N PHE A 466 7.69 7.03 4.69
CA PHE A 466 6.33 7.03 5.24
C PHE A 466 6.06 8.34 5.97
N TYR A 467 5.09 9.11 5.48
CA TYR A 467 4.82 10.45 5.99
C TYR A 467 3.34 10.67 6.27
N ASN A 468 3.04 11.39 7.35
CA ASN A 468 1.71 11.92 7.59
C ASN A 468 1.59 13.30 6.92
N THR A 469 0.85 13.38 5.83
CA THR A 469 0.63 14.61 5.07
C THR A 469 -0.69 15.30 5.44
N GLY A 470 -1.42 14.79 6.43
CA GLY A 470 -2.66 15.42 6.91
C GLY A 470 -3.82 15.40 5.91
N VAL A 471 -3.94 14.32 5.12
CA VAL A 471 -5.07 14.12 4.19
C VAL A 471 -6.37 13.91 4.95
N ARG A 472 -6.31 13.12 6.03
CA ARG A 472 -7.46 12.80 6.90
C ARG A 472 -7.00 12.73 8.36
N PRO A 473 -7.93 12.82 9.33
CA PRO A 473 -7.63 12.58 10.74
C PRO A 473 -6.93 11.23 10.96
N THR A 474 -5.86 11.23 11.73
CA THR A 474 -5.08 10.02 12.05
C THR A 474 -5.92 8.92 12.69
N SER A 475 -6.99 9.30 13.43
CA SER A 475 -7.93 8.37 14.05
C SER A 475 -8.76 7.56 13.05
N GLU A 476 -8.88 8.02 11.80
CA GLU A 476 -9.63 7.32 10.76
C GLU A 476 -8.80 6.20 10.12
N ASP A 477 -7.49 6.36 10.01
CA ASP A 477 -6.58 5.34 9.51
C ASP A 477 -5.18 5.53 10.09
N LEU A 478 -4.76 4.60 10.96
CA LEU A 478 -3.44 4.62 11.58
C LEU A 478 -2.32 4.32 10.60
N ALA A 479 -2.61 3.75 9.45
CA ALA A 479 -1.63 3.37 8.45
C ALA A 479 -0.44 2.58 9.05
N LEU A 480 0.79 3.12 8.94
CA LEU A 480 2.00 2.51 9.49
C LEU A 480 1.96 2.36 11.03
N GLY A 481 1.21 3.22 11.71
CA GLY A 481 0.98 3.13 13.16
C GLY A 481 0.15 1.94 13.60
N GLY A 482 -0.44 1.20 12.67
CA GLY A 482 -1.18 -0.03 12.93
C GLY A 482 -0.30 -1.21 13.35
N SER A 483 -0.95 -2.35 13.56
CA SER A 483 -0.30 -3.60 13.97
C SER A 483 -0.67 -4.74 13.02
N ASP A 484 0.16 -5.79 13.02
CA ASP A 484 -0.15 -7.04 12.33
C ASP A 484 -1.21 -7.86 13.08
N ALA A 485 -1.56 -9.03 12.55
CA ALA A 485 -2.58 -9.93 13.11
C ALA A 485 -2.23 -10.47 14.52
N TRP A 486 -0.98 -10.37 14.95
CA TRP A 486 -0.49 -10.80 16.25
C TRP A 486 -0.25 -9.65 17.22
N GLY A 487 -0.59 -8.41 16.81
CA GLY A 487 -0.43 -7.20 17.62
C GLY A 487 0.96 -6.57 17.58
N ASN A 488 1.86 -7.04 16.72
CA ASN A 488 3.17 -6.41 16.57
C ASN A 488 3.07 -5.14 15.72
N PRO A 489 3.77 -4.06 16.09
CA PRO A 489 3.76 -2.83 15.30
C PRO A 489 4.23 -3.06 13.85
N LEU A 490 3.57 -2.43 12.87
CA LEU A 490 4.02 -2.43 11.48
C LEU A 490 5.28 -1.59 11.30
N SER A 491 5.38 -0.47 12.00
CA SER A 491 6.49 0.48 11.94
C SER A 491 7.79 -0.11 12.49
N PHE A 492 8.89 0.11 11.79
CA PHE A 492 10.23 -0.19 12.27
C PHE A 492 10.58 0.66 13.49
N THR A 493 10.25 1.95 13.47
CA THR A 493 10.48 2.87 14.58
C THR A 493 9.81 2.38 15.88
N ARG A 494 8.54 1.99 15.81
CA ARG A 494 7.81 1.54 17.00
C ARG A 494 8.30 0.17 17.50
N GLN A 495 8.70 -0.71 16.60
CA GLN A 495 9.39 -1.96 16.97
C GLN A 495 10.72 -1.68 17.67
N TYR A 496 11.50 -0.75 17.15
CA TYR A 496 12.75 -0.31 17.75
C TYR A 496 12.54 0.26 19.16
N ASN A 497 11.60 1.17 19.35
CA ASN A 497 11.22 1.70 20.65
C ASN A 497 10.79 0.60 21.62
N THR A 498 10.06 -0.41 21.15
CA THR A 498 9.66 -1.57 21.95
C THR A 498 10.89 -2.34 22.47
N LEU A 499 11.87 -2.60 21.60
CA LEU A 499 13.13 -3.26 22.00
C LEU A 499 13.93 -2.44 23.01
N LEU A 500 14.04 -1.13 22.81
CA LEU A 500 14.73 -0.23 23.73
C LEU A 500 14.11 -0.23 25.13
N GLN A 501 12.79 -0.37 25.21
CA GLN A 501 12.06 -0.47 26.47
C GLN A 501 12.13 -1.86 27.12
N GLY A 502 12.92 -2.78 26.54
CA GLY A 502 13.06 -4.15 27.02
C GLY A 502 11.91 -5.07 26.65
N GLY A 503 11.03 -4.66 25.75
CA GLY A 503 9.98 -5.48 25.17
C GLY A 503 10.55 -6.50 24.17
N ASN A 504 9.70 -7.46 23.77
CA ASN A 504 10.05 -8.46 22.77
C ASN A 504 9.32 -8.16 21.47
N VAL A 505 10.05 -8.15 20.36
CA VAL A 505 9.50 -8.10 19.01
C VAL A 505 9.89 -9.43 18.35
N PRO A 506 8.92 -10.21 17.83
CA PRO A 506 9.16 -11.56 17.32
C PRO A 506 10.16 -11.65 16.17
N ASP A 507 10.29 -10.62 15.40
CA ASP A 507 11.30 -10.49 14.36
C ASP A 507 12.02 -9.18 14.62
N PRO A 508 13.13 -9.26 15.36
CA PRO A 508 13.93 -8.06 15.50
C PRO A 508 14.26 -7.63 14.08
N LEU A 509 13.73 -6.52 13.76
CA LEU A 509 14.08 -5.68 12.64
C LEU A 509 15.34 -6.13 11.96
N ASP A 510 15.29 -6.10 10.67
CA ASP A 510 16.48 -5.91 9.85
C ASP A 510 17.24 -4.59 10.19
N VAL A 511 16.93 -3.98 11.31
CA VAL A 511 17.61 -2.82 11.86
C VAL A 511 18.46 -3.31 13.02
N ASP A 512 19.75 -3.45 12.78
CA ASP A 512 20.70 -3.64 13.85
C ASP A 512 20.67 -2.36 14.73
N VAL A 513 20.29 -2.54 15.99
CA VAL A 513 20.31 -1.46 17.00
C VAL A 513 21.63 -0.69 16.97
N CYS A 514 22.72 -1.39 16.70
CA CYS A 514 24.05 -0.82 16.59
C CYS A 514 24.28 0.03 15.34
N THR A 515 23.56 -0.18 14.26
CA THR A 515 23.65 0.69 13.07
C THR A 515 22.91 2.00 13.24
N PHE A 516 22.05 2.09 14.24
CA PHE A 516 21.23 3.25 14.58
C PHE A 516 21.96 4.27 15.44
N GLU A 517 22.79 3.78 16.35
CA GLU A 517 23.51 4.59 17.32
C GLU A 517 24.84 5.13 16.79
N MET A 518 25.23 4.73 15.58
CA MET A 518 26.51 5.13 15.03
C MET A 518 26.42 6.55 14.47
N PRO A 519 27.15 7.51 15.02
CA PRO A 519 27.56 8.65 14.23
C PRO A 519 28.30 8.12 12.99
N LEU A 520 28.15 8.78 11.85
CA LEU A 520 28.70 8.43 10.54
C LEU A 520 30.20 8.08 10.46
N SER A 521 30.93 8.06 11.57
CA SER A 521 32.28 7.53 11.60
C SER A 521 32.22 6.02 11.81
N ALA A 522 32.48 5.27 10.76
CA ALA A 522 32.57 3.81 10.71
C ALA A 522 33.61 3.18 11.68
N ALA A 523 34.03 3.88 12.71
CA ALA A 523 35.17 3.54 13.55
C ALA A 523 34.83 3.19 15.01
N LEU A 524 33.58 3.34 15.44
CA LEU A 524 33.24 3.01 16.82
C LEU A 524 32.52 1.66 16.87
N PRO A 525 32.99 0.70 17.70
CA PRO A 525 32.25 -0.54 17.91
C PRO A 525 30.89 -0.19 18.53
N CYS A 526 29.87 -0.94 18.14
CA CYS A 526 28.55 -0.86 18.75
C CYS A 526 28.70 -1.07 20.26
N ASP A 527 28.39 -0.04 21.02
CA ASP A 527 28.29 -0.14 22.47
C ASP A 527 26.82 -0.29 22.85
N ALA A 528 26.40 -1.52 23.13
CA ALA A 528 25.05 -1.83 23.60
C ALA A 528 24.67 -1.08 24.91
N THR A 529 25.63 -0.41 25.54
CA THR A 529 25.40 0.45 26.73
C THR A 529 25.02 1.88 26.38
N LEU A 530 25.31 2.33 25.15
CA LEU A 530 24.85 3.62 24.60
C LEU A 530 23.44 3.46 24.03
N LYS A 531 22.49 3.07 24.89
CA LYS A 531 21.09 3.05 24.48
C LYS A 531 20.64 4.47 24.19
N PRO A 532 19.99 4.71 23.02
CA PRO A 532 19.35 6.00 22.80
C PRO A 532 18.42 6.30 23.97
N ASN A 533 18.28 7.57 24.25
CA ASN A 533 17.43 8.03 25.35
C ASN A 533 16.03 7.45 25.15
N VAL A 534 15.55 6.65 26.11
CA VAL A 534 14.26 5.92 26.09
C VAL A 534 13.03 6.87 25.94
N GLY A 535 13.22 8.05 25.43
CA GLY A 535 12.25 9.11 25.30
C GLY A 535 12.01 9.61 23.89
N PHE A 536 12.56 8.97 22.85
CA PHE A 536 12.22 9.40 21.50
C PHE A 536 10.77 9.05 21.18
N ARG A 537 10.02 10.08 20.84
CA ARG A 537 8.69 9.99 20.27
C ARG A 537 8.77 9.32 18.90
N ASP A 538 7.74 8.59 18.53
CA ASP A 538 7.55 8.12 17.14
C ASP A 538 6.46 8.95 16.44
N SER A 539 6.59 9.12 15.12
CA SER A 539 5.63 9.81 14.26
C SER A 539 5.15 8.89 13.15
N VAL A 540 4.55 7.77 13.52
CA VAL A 540 4.13 6.71 12.62
C VAL A 540 2.61 6.60 12.44
N ASP A 541 1.82 7.13 13.37
CA ASP A 541 0.36 7.15 13.26
C ASP A 541 -0.07 8.09 12.13
N GLY A 542 -0.89 7.57 11.21
CA GLY A 542 -1.33 8.29 10.02
C GLY A 542 -0.24 8.48 8.96
N ALA A 543 0.92 7.82 9.10
CA ALA A 543 1.98 7.86 8.11
C ALA A 543 1.73 6.80 7.01
N PHE A 544 1.71 7.26 5.75
CA PHE A 544 1.49 6.42 4.58
C PHE A 544 2.74 6.34 3.71
N LYS A 545 2.91 5.19 3.05
CA LYS A 545 3.99 4.99 2.09
C LYS A 545 3.91 6.05 0.97
N THR A 546 5.02 6.72 0.73
CA THR A 546 5.15 7.63 -0.42
C THR A 546 5.02 6.83 -1.71
N PRO A 547 4.02 7.10 -2.57
CA PRO A 547 3.90 6.43 -3.85
C PRO A 547 4.91 6.99 -4.85
N THR A 548 5.26 6.19 -5.86
CA THR A 548 5.95 6.73 -7.04
C THR A 548 5.09 7.78 -7.74
N LEU A 549 5.71 8.83 -8.27
CA LEU A 549 5.02 9.80 -9.13
C LEU A 549 5.13 9.49 -10.62
N ARG A 550 5.80 8.41 -10.99
CA ARG A 550 5.85 7.97 -12.39
C ARG A 550 4.46 7.59 -12.87
N ASN A 551 4.08 8.10 -14.03
CA ASN A 551 2.75 7.96 -14.64
C ASN A 551 1.60 8.53 -13.80
N ILE A 552 1.90 9.49 -12.93
CA ILE A 552 0.90 9.99 -11.95
C ILE A 552 -0.36 10.55 -12.63
N ALA A 553 -0.27 11.07 -13.84
CA ALA A 553 -1.45 11.51 -14.61
C ALA A 553 -2.51 10.41 -14.83
N LEU A 554 -2.06 9.14 -14.88
CA LEU A 554 -2.90 7.98 -15.18
C LEU A 554 -3.34 7.21 -13.93
N THR A 555 -2.86 7.59 -12.75
CA THR A 555 -3.05 6.79 -11.52
C THR A 555 -4.02 7.43 -10.52
N GLY A 556 -4.91 8.31 -10.99
CA GLY A 556 -6.03 8.80 -10.18
C GLY A 556 -7.06 7.70 -9.87
N PRO A 557 -7.94 7.93 -8.86
CA PRO A 557 -7.96 9.07 -7.94
C PRO A 557 -6.79 9.03 -6.94
N TYR A 558 -6.44 10.19 -6.39
CA TYR A 558 -5.19 10.37 -5.65
C TYR A 558 -5.36 10.23 -4.14
N PHE A 559 -4.22 10.02 -3.45
CA PHE A 559 -4.05 9.67 -2.04
C PHE A 559 -4.52 8.25 -1.69
N HIS A 560 -4.20 7.83 -0.45
CA HIS A 560 -4.57 6.50 0.06
C HIS A 560 -6.08 6.27 0.13
N ASN A 561 -6.86 7.33 0.20
CA ASN A 561 -8.33 7.32 0.26
C ASN A 561 -9.01 7.74 -1.04
N GLY A 562 -8.27 8.03 -2.11
CA GLY A 562 -8.84 8.44 -3.40
C GLY A 562 -9.58 9.79 -3.38
N SER A 563 -9.30 10.69 -2.45
CA SER A 563 -10.09 11.90 -2.18
C SER A 563 -9.95 13.02 -3.21
N ARG A 564 -9.07 12.89 -4.19
CA ARG A 564 -8.79 13.89 -5.22
C ARG A 564 -8.82 13.26 -6.61
N ALA A 565 -9.56 13.86 -7.55
CA ALA A 565 -9.69 13.34 -8.91
C ALA A 565 -8.69 13.95 -9.90
N THR A 566 -8.09 15.09 -9.59
CA THR A 566 -7.17 15.81 -10.49
C THR A 566 -5.86 16.18 -9.79
N LEU A 567 -4.76 16.24 -10.56
CA LEU A 567 -3.48 16.74 -10.06
C LEU A 567 -3.56 18.19 -9.57
N LYS A 568 -4.43 19.00 -10.16
CA LYS A 568 -4.66 20.36 -9.69
C LYS A 568 -5.20 20.37 -8.26
N GLN A 569 -6.20 19.52 -7.95
CA GLN A 569 -6.71 19.37 -6.57
C GLN A 569 -5.64 18.88 -5.59
N VAL A 570 -4.72 18.03 -6.05
CA VAL A 570 -3.55 17.59 -5.26
C VAL A 570 -2.61 18.78 -5.01
N MET A 571 -2.33 19.60 -6.02
CA MET A 571 -1.46 20.77 -5.86
C MET A 571 -2.09 21.83 -4.97
N GLU A 572 -3.40 22.06 -5.05
CA GLU A 572 -4.12 22.93 -4.11
C GLU A 572 -3.99 22.44 -2.66
N PHE A 573 -4.08 21.11 -2.45
CA PHE A 573 -3.87 20.50 -1.14
C PHE A 573 -2.46 20.81 -0.60
N TYR A 574 -1.41 20.57 -1.38
CA TYR A 574 -0.03 20.86 -0.93
C TYR A 574 0.23 22.36 -0.81
N ASN A 575 -0.34 23.19 -1.72
CA ASN A 575 -0.13 24.62 -1.70
C ASN A 575 -0.67 25.29 -0.44
N ARG A 576 -1.79 24.80 0.12
CA ARG A 576 -2.32 25.28 1.41
C ARG A 576 -1.68 24.62 2.64
N GLY A 577 -0.82 23.60 2.47
CA GLY A 577 -0.18 22.86 3.57
C GLY A 577 -1.05 21.76 4.17
N GLY A 578 -1.84 21.07 3.34
CA GLY A 578 -2.69 19.95 3.75
C GLY A 578 -4.11 20.35 4.16
N ASP A 579 -4.89 19.36 4.62
CA ASP A 579 -6.27 19.58 5.11
C ASP A 579 -6.33 19.78 6.63
N ARG A 580 -5.25 19.51 7.34
CA ARG A 580 -5.16 19.74 8.78
C ARG A 580 -5.33 21.23 9.08
N ARG A 581 -6.28 21.55 9.94
CA ARG A 581 -6.57 22.92 10.36
C ARG A 581 -5.58 23.35 11.43
N GLY A 582 -4.88 24.44 11.20
CA GLY A 582 -4.12 25.25 12.11
C GLY A 582 -3.31 24.57 13.20
N GLU A 583 -2.65 25.34 13.99
CA GLU A 583 -2.01 24.93 15.22
C GLU A 583 -3.07 24.64 16.30
N ASP A 584 -3.82 23.59 16.09
CA ASP A 584 -4.72 23.14 17.12
C ASP A 584 -3.89 22.41 18.18
N ALA A 585 -3.30 23.23 19.06
CA ALA A 585 -2.52 22.76 20.20
C ALA A 585 -3.31 21.79 21.10
N SER A 586 -4.64 21.76 20.94
CA SER A 586 -5.54 20.87 21.64
C SER A 586 -5.83 19.56 20.90
N ASN A 587 -5.31 19.39 19.66
CA ASN A 587 -5.62 18.25 18.80
C ASN A 587 -7.14 18.01 18.62
N THR A 588 -7.91 19.08 18.61
CA THR A 588 -9.38 19.03 18.50
C THR A 588 -9.85 18.86 17.06
N SER A 589 -8.94 18.98 16.09
CA SER A 589 -9.23 18.78 14.66
C SER A 589 -9.40 17.31 14.27
N GLY A 590 -9.06 16.35 15.14
CA GLY A 590 -9.09 14.93 14.84
C GLY A 590 -7.99 14.44 13.89
N PHE A 591 -7.09 15.32 13.44
CA PHE A 591 -5.99 14.97 12.52
C PHE A 591 -4.78 14.33 13.21
N GLU A 592 -4.74 14.37 14.53
CA GLU A 592 -3.71 13.74 15.30
C GLU A 592 -4.29 12.58 16.10
N HIS A 593 -3.59 11.48 16.15
CA HIS A 593 -3.92 10.43 17.09
C HIS A 593 -3.45 10.91 18.48
N PRO A 594 -4.28 10.82 19.53
CA PRO A 594 -3.80 10.96 20.91
C PRO A 594 -2.96 9.72 21.21
N SER A 595 -1.78 9.64 20.59
CA SER A 595 -0.89 8.52 20.82
C SER A 595 -0.58 8.49 22.31
N ALA A 596 -0.47 7.30 22.85
CA ALA A 596 0.04 7.08 24.21
C ALA A 596 1.40 7.78 24.46
N ASN A 597 2.00 8.29 23.40
CA ASN A 597 3.30 8.95 23.37
C ASN A 597 3.27 10.42 23.74
N GLN A 598 2.24 10.88 24.42
CA GLN A 598 2.45 12.08 25.25
C GLN A 598 2.40 13.43 24.51
N HIS A 599 1.62 14.32 25.04
CA HIS A 599 1.71 15.76 24.85
C HIS A 599 1.05 16.40 23.63
N ASN A 600 -0.04 15.84 23.06
CA ASN A 600 -0.73 16.44 21.90
C ASN A 600 0.22 16.77 20.75
N ALA A 601 1.22 15.92 20.58
CA ALA A 601 2.32 16.15 19.67
C ALA A 601 1.91 15.87 18.24
N SER A 602 2.21 16.78 17.34
CA SER A 602 1.90 16.66 15.93
C SER A 602 2.72 15.54 15.26
N ASN A 603 2.06 14.64 14.54
CA ASN A 603 2.69 13.71 13.62
C ASN A 603 2.74 14.25 12.18
N LEU A 604 2.29 15.49 11.96
CA LEU A 604 2.29 16.11 10.63
C LEU A 604 3.72 16.36 10.17
N ASP A 605 4.00 15.98 8.94
CA ASP A 605 5.29 16.24 8.30
C ASP A 605 5.60 17.75 8.29
N PRO A 606 6.83 18.18 8.61
CA PRO A 606 7.20 19.60 8.72
C PRO A 606 7.13 20.35 7.39
N ASP A 607 7.18 19.65 6.26
CA ASP A 607 7.04 20.25 4.93
C ASP A 607 5.59 20.58 4.56
N MET A 608 4.62 20.11 5.37
CA MET A 608 3.20 20.41 5.20
C MET A 608 2.84 21.82 5.69
N THR A 609 3.45 22.81 5.03
CA THR A 609 3.24 24.24 5.23
C THR A 609 2.73 24.88 3.95
N SER A 610 2.13 26.09 4.03
CA SER A 610 1.74 26.82 2.83
C SER A 610 2.94 27.09 1.92
N LEU A 611 2.88 26.63 0.68
CA LEU A 611 3.94 26.81 -0.32
C LEU A 611 3.88 28.14 -1.03
N ASN A 612 2.75 28.84 -0.96
CA ASN A 612 2.52 30.13 -1.62
C ASN A 612 2.83 30.10 -3.14
N LEU A 613 2.45 29.01 -3.80
CA LEU A 613 2.57 28.89 -5.24
C LEU A 613 1.51 29.76 -5.93
N THR A 614 1.94 30.46 -6.96
CA THR A 614 1.01 31.18 -7.83
C THR A 614 0.24 30.21 -8.74
N PRO A 615 -0.90 30.63 -9.34
CA PRO A 615 -1.61 29.76 -10.28
C PRO A 615 -0.74 29.27 -11.44
N ASP A 616 0.14 30.09 -12.00
CA ASP A 616 1.06 29.70 -13.09
C ASP A 616 2.11 28.67 -12.61
N GLU A 617 2.59 28.80 -11.37
CA GLU A 617 3.50 27.82 -10.77
C GLU A 617 2.80 26.48 -10.51
N VAL A 618 1.55 26.50 -10.06
CA VAL A 618 0.71 25.31 -9.93
C VAL A 618 0.52 24.63 -11.29
N ASP A 619 0.16 25.39 -12.32
CA ASP A 619 -0.05 24.84 -13.67
C ASP A 619 1.27 24.30 -14.27
N ALA A 620 2.43 24.90 -13.96
CA ALA A 620 3.73 24.37 -14.38
C ALA A 620 4.07 23.06 -13.69
N LEU A 621 3.85 22.94 -12.38
CA LEU A 621 4.01 21.68 -11.63
C LEU A 621 3.08 20.58 -12.16
N VAL A 622 1.80 20.88 -12.36
CA VAL A 622 0.83 19.95 -12.93
C VAL A 622 1.31 19.49 -14.30
N LYS A 623 1.79 20.41 -15.14
CA LYS A 623 2.28 20.06 -16.49
C LYS A 623 3.54 19.21 -16.50
N PHE A 624 4.45 19.44 -15.55
CA PHE A 624 5.59 18.56 -15.33
C PHE A 624 5.15 17.16 -14.93
N MET A 625 4.22 17.02 -13.97
CA MET A 625 3.73 15.72 -13.52
C MET A 625 2.92 14.99 -14.59
N GLU A 626 2.05 15.70 -15.32
CA GLU A 626 1.21 15.10 -16.36
C GLU A 626 2.02 14.54 -17.53
N VAL A 627 2.98 15.30 -18.00
CA VAL A 627 3.71 14.97 -19.24
C VAL A 627 5.13 14.52 -18.96
N GLY A 628 5.86 15.24 -18.11
CA GLY A 628 7.26 14.95 -17.80
C GLY A 628 7.47 13.58 -17.14
N LEU A 629 6.47 13.11 -16.36
CA LEU A 629 6.58 11.85 -15.60
C LEU A 629 5.80 10.67 -16.22
N THR A 630 5.14 10.87 -17.36
CA THR A 630 4.37 9.80 -18.03
C THR A 630 5.19 9.12 -19.11
N ASP A 631 5.42 7.82 -18.92
CA ASP A 631 6.05 6.95 -19.91
C ASP A 631 5.06 6.67 -21.06
N PRO A 632 5.40 6.99 -22.31
CA PRO A 632 4.50 6.74 -23.43
C PRO A 632 4.09 5.28 -23.59
N ARG A 633 4.96 4.33 -23.21
CA ARG A 633 4.63 2.90 -23.28
C ARG A 633 3.50 2.54 -22.33
N VAL A 634 3.44 3.13 -21.12
CA VAL A 634 2.34 2.95 -20.18
C VAL A 634 1.06 3.55 -20.75
N ALA A 635 1.13 4.79 -21.25
CA ALA A 635 -0.03 5.47 -21.82
C ALA A 635 -0.63 4.72 -23.02
N TRP A 636 0.18 4.05 -23.81
CA TRP A 636 -0.25 3.28 -24.97
C TRP A 636 -0.34 1.77 -24.72
N GLU A 637 -0.15 1.31 -23.50
CA GLU A 637 -0.15 -0.12 -23.12
C GLU A 637 0.79 -0.97 -24.01
N GLN A 638 1.92 -0.37 -24.41
CA GLN A 638 2.98 -1.06 -25.14
C GLN A 638 3.81 -1.95 -24.20
N ALA A 639 4.49 -2.94 -24.75
CA ALA A 639 5.36 -3.81 -23.96
C ALA A 639 6.29 -3.02 -23.01
N PRO A 640 6.41 -3.43 -21.76
CA PRO A 640 5.88 -4.66 -21.10
C PRO A 640 4.47 -4.51 -20.48
N PHE A 641 3.73 -3.42 -20.78
CA PHE A 641 2.44 -3.08 -20.18
C PHE A 641 1.23 -3.64 -20.98
N ASP A 642 1.49 -4.40 -22.01
CA ASP A 642 0.50 -5.17 -22.79
C ASP A 642 -0.13 -6.30 -21.95
N HIS A 643 -1.35 -6.75 -22.29
CA HIS A 643 -2.12 -7.62 -21.40
C HIS A 643 -3.14 -8.50 -22.11
N PRO A 644 -3.57 -9.65 -21.50
CA PRO A 644 -4.69 -10.44 -22.00
C PRO A 644 -6.03 -9.71 -21.80
N SER A 645 -7.10 -10.22 -22.43
CA SER A 645 -8.43 -9.69 -22.18
C SER A 645 -8.87 -9.90 -20.74
N LEU A 646 -9.73 -9.00 -20.24
CA LEU A 646 -10.29 -9.09 -18.89
C LEU A 646 -11.76 -8.67 -18.91
N VAL A 647 -12.58 -9.32 -18.07
CA VAL A 647 -13.96 -8.89 -17.80
C VAL A 647 -14.03 -8.48 -16.35
N ILE A 648 -14.29 -7.19 -16.11
CA ILE A 648 -14.22 -6.58 -14.79
C ILE A 648 -15.62 -6.18 -14.34
N PRO A 649 -16.12 -6.61 -13.18
CA PRO A 649 -17.32 -6.02 -12.59
C PRO A 649 -17.16 -4.52 -12.35
N GLN A 650 -18.04 -3.69 -12.90
CA GLN A 650 -18.09 -2.24 -12.64
C GLN A 650 -19.47 -1.90 -12.11
N GLY A 651 -19.65 -2.07 -10.80
CA GLY A 651 -20.95 -1.97 -10.17
C GLY A 651 -21.90 -3.09 -10.56
N HIS A 652 -23.18 -2.82 -10.36
CA HIS A 652 -24.27 -3.77 -10.57
C HIS A 652 -25.38 -3.14 -11.44
N VAL A 653 -26.15 -4.00 -12.10
CA VAL A 653 -27.30 -3.57 -12.90
C VAL A 653 -28.33 -2.88 -12.00
N GLY A 654 -28.55 -1.59 -12.22
CA GLY A 654 -29.34 -0.69 -11.39
C GLY A 654 -28.51 0.51 -10.92
N ASP A 655 -28.91 1.10 -9.82
CA ASP A 655 -28.24 2.27 -9.21
C ASP A 655 -28.14 2.13 -7.67
N GLU A 656 -27.81 3.18 -6.98
CA GLU A 656 -27.71 3.23 -5.51
C GLU A 656 -29.06 3.07 -4.78
N ASN A 657 -30.19 3.17 -5.49
CA ASN A 657 -31.54 3.03 -4.92
C ASN A 657 -32.11 1.62 -5.16
N ALA A 658 -31.77 0.99 -6.27
CA ALA A 658 -32.27 -0.33 -6.63
C ALA A 658 -31.29 -1.10 -7.52
N VAL A 659 -31.05 -2.35 -7.21
CA VAL A 659 -30.22 -3.26 -8.01
C VAL A 659 -31.00 -4.49 -8.44
N THR A 660 -30.65 -5.05 -9.61
CA THR A 660 -31.21 -6.29 -10.09
C THR A 660 -30.56 -7.48 -9.39
N ALA A 661 -31.35 -8.33 -8.73
CA ALA A 661 -30.85 -9.56 -8.13
C ALA A 661 -30.43 -10.58 -9.22
N ARG A 662 -29.32 -11.29 -8.98
CA ARG A 662 -28.97 -12.47 -9.80
C ARG A 662 -30.10 -13.51 -9.71
N PRO A 663 -30.38 -14.27 -10.80
CA PRO A 663 -31.24 -15.43 -10.72
C PRO A 663 -30.63 -16.43 -9.73
N VAL A 664 -31.32 -16.68 -8.62
CA VAL A 664 -30.82 -17.59 -7.56
C VAL A 664 -31.57 -18.91 -7.59
N SER A 665 -30.82 -19.97 -7.27
CA SER A 665 -31.43 -21.25 -6.93
C SER A 665 -32.30 -21.13 -5.67
N PRO A 666 -33.46 -21.79 -5.55
CA PRO A 666 -34.33 -21.72 -4.38
C PRO A 666 -33.68 -22.11 -3.04
N LYS A 667 -32.43 -22.58 -3.08
CA LYS A 667 -31.64 -23.00 -1.91
C LYS A 667 -30.72 -21.91 -1.34
N ILE A 668 -30.65 -20.69 -1.93
CA ILE A 668 -29.76 -19.62 -1.50
C ILE A 668 -30.62 -18.55 -0.82
N SER A 669 -30.43 -18.34 0.47
CA SER A 669 -31.20 -17.39 1.28
C SER A 669 -30.79 -15.93 1.08
N THR A 670 -29.56 -15.66 0.62
CA THR A 670 -29.04 -14.31 0.41
C THR A 670 -29.02 -13.99 -1.09
N ARG A 671 -29.58 -12.85 -1.45
CA ARG A 671 -29.57 -12.36 -2.83
C ARG A 671 -28.28 -11.58 -3.09
N GLN A 672 -27.66 -11.84 -4.23
CA GLN A 672 -26.56 -11.04 -4.78
C GLN A 672 -27.06 -10.24 -5.98
N ALA A 673 -26.53 -9.03 -6.14
CA ALA A 673 -26.80 -8.20 -7.30
C ALA A 673 -26.12 -8.75 -8.56
N LEU A 674 -26.78 -8.53 -9.70
CA LEU A 674 -26.23 -8.87 -11.01
C LEU A 674 -25.13 -7.85 -11.38
N ASP A 675 -23.91 -8.32 -11.66
CA ASP A 675 -22.81 -7.46 -12.06
C ASP A 675 -23.10 -6.75 -13.40
N ALA A 676 -22.63 -5.52 -13.54
CA ALA A 676 -22.56 -4.77 -14.79
C ALA A 676 -21.08 -4.71 -15.24
N PRO A 677 -20.60 -5.68 -16.05
CA PRO A 677 -19.19 -5.77 -16.34
C PRO A 677 -18.76 -4.84 -17.48
N ILE A 678 -17.51 -4.39 -17.43
CA ILE A 678 -16.77 -3.88 -18.58
C ILE A 678 -15.83 -4.97 -19.13
N ALA A 679 -15.56 -4.92 -20.43
CA ALA A 679 -14.67 -5.88 -21.08
C ALA A 679 -13.47 -5.16 -21.66
N LEU A 680 -12.28 -5.55 -21.22
CA LEU A 680 -11.01 -5.16 -21.82
C LEU A 680 -10.65 -6.16 -22.92
N LYS A 681 -10.28 -5.68 -24.09
CA LYS A 681 -9.74 -6.52 -25.16
C LYS A 681 -8.27 -6.86 -24.84
N PRO A 682 -7.72 -7.93 -25.44
CA PRO A 682 -6.30 -8.22 -25.32
C PRO A 682 -5.49 -7.15 -26.07
N ILE A 683 -4.42 -6.69 -25.48
CA ILE A 683 -3.43 -5.78 -26.05
C ILE A 683 -2.14 -6.57 -26.30
N GLY A 684 -1.51 -6.40 -27.45
CA GLY A 684 -0.21 -6.97 -27.79
C GLY A 684 0.94 -5.99 -27.55
N ALA A 685 2.16 -6.42 -27.86
CA ALA A 685 3.38 -5.66 -27.58
C ALA A 685 3.44 -4.27 -28.25
N GLU A 686 2.76 -4.09 -29.38
CA GLU A 686 2.66 -2.80 -30.06
C GLU A 686 1.74 -1.80 -29.34
N GLY A 687 0.96 -2.27 -28.36
CA GLY A 687 0.04 -1.45 -27.58
C GLY A 687 -1.32 -1.20 -28.23
N ARG A 688 -1.99 -0.15 -27.78
CA ARG A 688 -3.33 0.28 -28.25
C ARG A 688 -3.26 0.77 -29.70
N ALA A 689 -4.36 0.53 -30.44
CA ALA A 689 -4.49 1.10 -31.76
C ALA A 689 -4.58 2.64 -31.72
N ALA A 690 -4.01 3.31 -32.72
CA ALA A 690 -4.04 4.78 -32.79
C ALA A 690 -5.47 5.36 -32.76
N SER A 691 -6.46 4.63 -33.27
CA SER A 691 -7.88 5.03 -33.24
C SER A 691 -8.51 5.02 -31.84
N GLU A 692 -7.88 4.38 -30.85
CA GLU A 692 -8.36 4.30 -29.47
C GLU A 692 -7.76 5.38 -28.59
N GLY A 693 -6.64 5.96 -29.03
CA GLY A 693 -5.87 6.90 -28.26
C GLY A 693 -5.19 6.29 -27.03
N PRO A 694 -4.39 7.07 -26.31
CA PRO A 694 -3.75 6.65 -25.08
C PRO A 694 -4.76 6.50 -23.93
N LEU A 695 -4.35 5.82 -22.86
CA LEU A 695 -5.07 5.80 -21.59
C LEU A 695 -5.37 7.22 -21.13
N GLN A 696 -6.53 7.40 -20.52
CA GLN A 696 -7.02 8.70 -20.07
C GLN A 696 -6.89 8.85 -18.55
N PRO A 697 -6.73 10.08 -18.04
CA PRO A 697 -6.81 10.36 -16.61
C PRO A 697 -8.20 10.02 -16.03
N PHE A 698 -8.23 9.57 -14.78
CA PHE A 698 -9.45 9.19 -14.05
C PHE A 698 -10.60 10.21 -14.16
N TYR A 699 -10.26 11.50 -14.08
CA TYR A 699 -11.26 12.58 -14.17
C TYR A 699 -12.05 12.59 -15.48
N ASN A 700 -11.53 12.01 -16.53
CA ASN A 700 -12.23 11.93 -17.83
C ASN A 700 -13.32 10.86 -17.84
N ASP A 701 -13.23 9.85 -16.96
CA ASP A 701 -14.23 8.79 -16.84
C ASP A 701 -15.43 9.18 -15.95
N LEU A 702 -15.24 10.20 -15.09
CA LEU A 702 -16.29 10.78 -14.28
C LEU A 702 -17.29 11.55 -15.18
#